data_c02a92ae76159476ca6f6acdd2befb95
#
_entry.id   c02a92ae76159476ca6f6acdd2befb95
#
_cell.length_a   1.000
_cell.length_b   1.000
_cell.length_c   1.000
_cell.angle_alpha   90.00
_cell.angle_beta   90.00
_cell.angle_gamma   90.00
#
_symmetry.space_group_name_H-M   'P 1'
#
loop_
_entity.id
_entity.type
_entity.pdbx_description
1 polymer ?
#
loop_
_entity_poly.entity_id
_entity_poly.type
_entity_poly.pdbx_seq_one_letter_code
_entity_poly.pdbx_strand_id
1 'polypeptide(L)'
;MADAIAPAVSPSSIDGQLRLSLVPLESEGWSGLPGFAGANDAGPLSPAFLLTGIEQTSDSSILVQLADETTGLELDASIGIDAHGVLECRSTVTNRAPAAFALSRLAVTLPVPARARELLDFTGRWSHERRPQRRSLDHGSWSRQSRHGRTGHDSPFVLVAGTEGFGFRSGEAWALHVAFSGDQHLSADSHATGHALLSGGELLAPGEVRLERGQSHRSPAVVAAWSADGLDGISARFHDRVRERHPLPVRKVIVNTWEAVYFEHDIDRLTSLAETAAAVGVERFVLDDGWMTGRIDDRRALGDWTVDLVRWPGGLHPLIDRVHALGMDFGLWVEPEMVSLDSDLARAHPGWLLRGRADRLPQPWRQQFALDLGNPDAFENILGQLTALLDEYPIAYLKWDQNRDLLGGSSLRQTRATYRLMDALRERHPGLEIESCSSGGARVDLGVLERTDRIWVSDTNDPLERQSIQRWTGLLLPPEYLGSHLGAPTAHTTGRTSDMGLRLATAFFLSAGIEWDLGQADAADLQAIRTWIALYTRSRALLHSGRAVRADAADPAILVHGVVAPDAAIFAVVCLTAPRDAVPAPVLFPGLDPDTSYRVEVLDLGAGPRVMQDQPPPWTESGGLVLSGRVLGAVGIAMPLLLPAQALVLRCVAV
;
A
#
# COMPACT_ATOMS: atom_id res chain seq x y z
N MET A 1 -6.72 13.90 -27.20
CA MET A 1 -7.25 14.11 -25.84
C MET A 1 -8.45 15.04 -25.82
N ALA A 2 -8.40 16.20 -26.48
CA ALA A 2 -9.57 17.09 -26.59
C ALA A 2 -10.79 16.40 -27.22
N ASP A 3 -10.58 15.54 -28.22
CA ASP A 3 -11.66 14.76 -28.85
C ASP A 3 -12.29 13.69 -27.93
N ALA A 4 -11.60 13.27 -26.89
CA ALA A 4 -12.15 12.32 -25.90
C ALA A 4 -13.09 12.99 -24.89
N ILE A 5 -13.09 14.32 -24.84
CA ILE A 5 -13.87 15.13 -23.89
C ILE A 5 -15.00 15.90 -24.60
N ALA A 6 -14.95 16.02 -25.94
CA ALA A 6 -16.04 16.60 -26.71
C ALA A 6 -17.32 15.76 -26.62
N PRO A 7 -18.52 16.37 -26.77
CA PRO A 7 -19.77 15.64 -26.72
C PRO A 7 -19.71 14.39 -27.60
N ALA A 8 -19.92 13.23 -26.98
CA ALA A 8 -19.82 11.97 -27.68
C ALA A 8 -21.03 11.82 -28.62
N VAL A 9 -20.78 11.38 -29.84
CA VAL A 9 -21.81 10.68 -30.62
C VAL A 9 -22.18 9.44 -29.83
N SER A 10 -23.48 9.16 -29.72
CA SER A 10 -23.95 7.98 -28.96
C SER A 10 -23.08 6.77 -29.22
N PRO A 11 -22.57 6.08 -28.19
CA PRO A 11 -21.78 4.86 -28.35
C PRO A 11 -22.51 3.74 -29.11
N SER A 12 -23.82 3.81 -29.17
CA SER A 12 -24.68 2.89 -29.95
C SER A 12 -24.80 3.25 -31.42
N SER A 13 -24.31 4.43 -31.86
CA SER A 13 -24.33 4.83 -33.26
C SER A 13 -23.15 4.25 -34.00
N ILE A 14 -23.41 3.41 -34.99
CA ILE A 14 -22.39 2.87 -35.94
C ILE A 14 -22.03 3.86 -37.04
N ASP A 15 -22.78 4.97 -37.16
CA ASP A 15 -22.62 5.98 -38.21
C ASP A 15 -21.65 7.11 -37.82
N GLY A 16 -21.16 7.13 -36.59
CA GLY A 16 -20.24 8.14 -36.05
C GLY A 16 -18.92 7.59 -35.58
N GLN A 17 -17.89 8.43 -35.63
CA GLN A 17 -16.64 8.12 -34.96
C GLN A 17 -16.86 8.07 -33.45
N LEU A 18 -16.66 6.93 -32.82
CA LEU A 18 -16.82 6.77 -31.38
C LEU A 18 -15.80 7.63 -30.65
N ARG A 19 -16.29 8.54 -29.82
CA ARG A 19 -15.49 9.37 -28.93
C ARG A 19 -15.66 8.84 -27.52
N LEU A 20 -14.56 8.63 -26.83
CA LEU A 20 -14.57 8.19 -25.43
C LEU A 20 -14.48 9.42 -24.54
N SER A 21 -15.44 9.57 -23.65
CA SER A 21 -15.40 10.62 -22.63
C SER A 21 -14.57 10.17 -21.44
N LEU A 22 -13.78 11.08 -20.86
CA LEU A 22 -13.09 10.88 -19.58
C LEU A 22 -14.09 10.73 -18.43
N VAL A 23 -15.27 11.36 -18.56
CA VAL A 23 -16.40 11.25 -17.62
C VAL A 23 -17.65 10.94 -18.44
N PRO A 24 -17.91 9.65 -18.75
CA PRO A 24 -19.05 9.24 -19.60
C PRO A 24 -20.39 9.61 -18.99
N LEU A 25 -21.31 10.12 -19.82
CA LEU A 25 -22.64 10.60 -19.41
C LEU A 25 -23.75 9.75 -20.02
N GLU A 26 -24.77 9.42 -19.22
CA GLU A 26 -26.00 8.77 -19.72
C GLU A 26 -26.72 9.67 -20.74
N SER A 27 -26.70 10.99 -20.54
CA SER A 27 -27.27 12.00 -21.44
C SER A 27 -26.66 11.99 -22.84
N GLU A 28 -25.42 11.47 -22.97
CA GLU A 28 -24.70 11.32 -24.24
C GLU A 28 -24.86 9.91 -24.84
N GLY A 29 -25.77 9.09 -24.28
CA GLY A 29 -26.02 7.74 -24.74
C GLY A 29 -25.00 6.70 -24.29
N TRP A 30 -24.23 6.98 -23.25
CA TRP A 30 -23.35 5.97 -22.65
C TRP A 30 -24.17 4.87 -21.99
N SER A 31 -23.98 3.62 -22.39
CA SER A 31 -24.74 2.44 -21.93
C SER A 31 -24.01 1.62 -20.85
N GLY A 32 -22.74 1.97 -20.51
CA GLY A 32 -21.98 1.36 -19.43
C GLY A 32 -22.18 2.09 -18.10
N LEU A 33 -21.24 1.87 -17.16
CA LEU A 33 -21.26 2.60 -15.90
C LEU A 33 -20.96 4.09 -16.14
N PRO A 34 -21.85 5.02 -15.75
CA PRO A 34 -21.63 6.44 -15.99
C PRO A 34 -20.44 6.95 -15.14
N GLY A 35 -19.69 7.92 -15.66
CA GLY A 35 -18.64 8.61 -14.91
C GLY A 35 -19.18 9.71 -14.00
N PHE A 36 -20.41 10.19 -14.26
CA PHE A 36 -21.07 11.24 -13.49
C PHE A 36 -22.53 10.89 -13.22
N ALA A 37 -22.99 11.14 -12.01
CA ALA A 37 -24.38 11.04 -11.64
C ALA A 37 -24.70 11.94 -10.43
N GLY A 38 -25.91 12.51 -10.42
CA GLY A 38 -26.39 13.30 -9.30
C GLY A 38 -27.83 13.78 -9.54
N ALA A 39 -28.36 14.47 -8.53
CA ALA A 39 -29.75 14.93 -8.52
C ALA A 39 -29.88 16.28 -7.81
N ASN A 40 -30.94 17.00 -8.10
CA ASN A 40 -31.45 18.07 -7.26
C ASN A 40 -32.81 17.69 -6.67
N ASP A 41 -33.47 18.60 -5.98
CA ASP A 41 -34.77 18.33 -5.36
C ASP A 41 -35.90 18.02 -6.38
N ALA A 42 -35.69 18.36 -7.67
CA ALA A 42 -36.65 18.04 -8.76
C ALA A 42 -36.42 16.65 -9.39
N GLY A 43 -35.28 16.00 -9.09
CA GLY A 43 -34.94 14.67 -9.59
C GLY A 43 -33.52 14.56 -10.17
N PRO A 44 -33.20 13.43 -10.84
CA PRO A 44 -31.93 13.21 -11.48
C PRO A 44 -31.58 14.30 -12.49
N LEU A 45 -30.35 14.74 -12.53
CA LEU A 45 -29.84 15.67 -13.55
C LEU A 45 -29.10 14.90 -14.65
N SER A 46 -29.37 15.29 -15.88
CA SER A 46 -28.74 14.75 -17.09
C SER A 46 -27.98 15.89 -17.79
N PRO A 47 -26.81 16.29 -17.32
CA PRO A 47 -26.07 17.38 -17.91
C PRO A 47 -25.58 17.04 -19.31
N ALA A 48 -25.51 18.07 -20.17
CA ALA A 48 -24.88 18.03 -21.48
C ALA A 48 -23.71 19.03 -21.50
N PHE A 49 -22.56 18.61 -21.01
CA PHE A 49 -21.42 19.47 -20.88
C PHE A 49 -20.83 19.90 -22.23
N LEU A 50 -20.69 21.20 -22.44
CA LEU A 50 -20.00 21.80 -23.57
C LEU A 50 -18.61 22.28 -23.16
N LEU A 51 -17.64 22.14 -24.06
CA LEU A 51 -16.30 22.64 -23.87
C LEU A 51 -16.30 24.18 -23.82
N THR A 52 -15.85 24.75 -22.72
CA THR A 52 -15.75 26.21 -22.52
C THR A 52 -14.28 26.70 -22.59
N GLY A 53 -13.32 25.84 -22.25
CA GLY A 53 -11.91 26.17 -22.30
C GLY A 53 -10.97 24.99 -22.19
N ILE A 54 -9.78 25.15 -22.73
CA ILE A 54 -8.63 24.27 -22.51
C ILE A 54 -7.46 25.16 -22.15
N GLU A 55 -6.88 24.92 -20.99
CA GLU A 55 -5.69 25.63 -20.50
C GLU A 55 -4.54 24.64 -20.37
N GLN A 56 -3.40 24.96 -20.94
CA GLN A 56 -2.16 24.24 -20.67
C GLN A 56 -1.57 24.74 -19.35
N THR A 57 -1.65 23.93 -18.29
CA THR A 57 -1.18 24.31 -16.95
C THR A 57 0.31 24.06 -16.74
N SER A 58 0.90 23.18 -17.57
CA SER A 58 2.35 22.95 -17.68
C SER A 58 2.67 22.27 -19.01
N ASP A 59 3.95 21.99 -19.28
CA ASP A 59 4.39 21.25 -20.48
C ASP A 59 3.76 19.86 -20.59
N SER A 60 3.33 19.28 -19.47
CA SER A 60 2.82 17.92 -19.37
C SER A 60 1.42 17.83 -18.75
N SER A 61 0.71 18.96 -18.60
CA SER A 61 -0.63 18.97 -18.02
C SER A 61 -1.55 19.99 -18.66
N ILE A 62 -2.84 19.61 -18.71
CA ILE A 62 -3.93 20.45 -19.21
C ILE A 62 -5.08 20.46 -18.20
N LEU A 63 -5.80 21.58 -18.17
CA LEU A 63 -7.11 21.74 -17.55
C LEU A 63 -8.15 21.89 -18.65
N VAL A 64 -9.14 21.02 -18.65
CA VAL A 64 -10.28 21.08 -19.56
C VAL A 64 -11.49 21.56 -18.78
N GLN A 65 -12.10 22.63 -19.25
CA GLN A 65 -13.24 23.29 -18.62
C GLN A 65 -14.50 23.04 -19.44
N LEU A 66 -15.53 22.59 -18.77
CA LEU A 66 -16.80 22.19 -19.36
C LEU A 66 -17.95 22.82 -18.56
N ALA A 67 -19.03 23.20 -19.21
CA ALA A 67 -20.21 23.72 -18.55
C ALA A 67 -21.49 23.26 -19.23
N ASP A 68 -22.56 23.14 -18.44
CA ASP A 68 -23.93 23.01 -18.90
C ASP A 68 -24.78 24.14 -18.28
N GLU A 69 -25.12 25.12 -19.10
CA GLU A 69 -25.90 26.28 -18.66
C GLU A 69 -27.31 25.89 -18.19
N THR A 70 -27.89 24.80 -18.74
CA THR A 70 -29.25 24.36 -18.41
C THR A 70 -29.32 23.79 -17.00
N THR A 71 -28.36 22.96 -16.63
CA THR A 71 -28.28 22.40 -15.28
C THR A 71 -27.56 23.31 -14.31
N GLY A 72 -26.78 24.28 -14.82
CA GLY A 72 -25.92 25.17 -14.02
C GLY A 72 -24.75 24.43 -13.38
N LEU A 73 -24.26 23.34 -14.00
CA LEU A 73 -23.12 22.60 -13.55
C LEU A 73 -21.88 22.91 -14.40
N GLU A 74 -20.76 23.06 -13.73
CA GLU A 74 -19.43 23.13 -14.35
C GLU A 74 -18.62 21.88 -13.99
N LEU A 75 -17.82 21.40 -14.93
CA LEU A 75 -16.93 20.25 -14.73
C LEU A 75 -15.54 20.59 -15.25
N ASP A 76 -14.57 20.65 -14.36
CA ASP A 76 -13.17 20.83 -14.68
C ASP A 76 -12.45 19.47 -14.62
N ALA A 77 -11.73 19.09 -15.67
CA ALA A 77 -10.90 17.90 -15.72
C ALA A 77 -9.41 18.26 -15.84
N SER A 78 -8.65 18.00 -14.80
CA SER A 78 -7.19 18.12 -14.78
C SER A 78 -6.57 16.81 -15.25
N ILE A 79 -5.72 16.85 -16.26
CA ILE A 79 -5.06 15.70 -16.86
C ILE A 79 -3.57 16.02 -16.98
N GLY A 80 -2.73 15.20 -16.36
CA GLY A 80 -1.28 15.34 -16.41
C GLY A 80 -0.59 14.00 -16.65
N ILE A 81 0.56 14.05 -17.30
CA ILE A 81 1.46 12.91 -17.44
C ILE A 81 2.84 13.32 -16.93
N ASP A 82 3.40 12.56 -16.00
CA ASP A 82 4.70 12.88 -15.43
C ASP A 82 5.88 12.36 -16.29
N ALA A 83 7.11 12.65 -15.85
CA ALA A 83 8.33 12.23 -16.54
C ALA A 83 8.48 10.70 -16.61
N HIS A 84 7.79 9.95 -15.75
CA HIS A 84 7.81 8.48 -15.71
C HIS A 84 6.71 7.86 -16.57
N GLY A 85 5.88 8.69 -17.23
CA GLY A 85 4.77 8.24 -18.07
C GLY A 85 3.57 7.75 -17.28
N VAL A 86 3.40 8.24 -16.06
CA VAL A 86 2.21 8.00 -15.24
C VAL A 86 1.20 9.11 -15.47
N LEU A 87 0.00 8.73 -15.88
CA LEU A 87 -1.14 9.62 -16.07
C LEU A 87 -1.81 9.88 -14.72
N GLU A 88 -2.11 11.14 -14.41
CA GLU A 88 -2.95 11.55 -13.28
C GLU A 88 -4.14 12.35 -13.78
N CYS A 89 -5.33 11.94 -13.37
CA CYS A 89 -6.58 12.62 -13.68
C CYS A 89 -7.34 12.97 -12.42
N ARG A 90 -7.95 14.18 -12.39
CA ARG A 90 -8.87 14.63 -11.34
C ARG A 90 -10.00 15.38 -11.98
N SER A 91 -11.19 15.26 -11.40
CA SER A 91 -12.35 16.04 -11.82
C SER A 91 -12.85 16.92 -10.68
N THR A 92 -13.31 18.12 -11.00
CA THR A 92 -13.96 19.03 -10.06
C THR A 92 -15.31 19.40 -10.62
N VAL A 93 -16.40 19.17 -9.87
CA VAL A 93 -17.74 19.63 -10.23
C VAL A 93 -18.11 20.84 -9.37
N THR A 94 -18.64 21.87 -9.99
CA THR A 94 -19.11 23.11 -9.33
C THR A 94 -20.59 23.32 -9.63
N ASN A 95 -21.40 23.59 -8.60
CA ASN A 95 -22.79 23.96 -8.77
C ASN A 95 -22.93 25.48 -8.87
N ARG A 96 -23.43 25.99 -10.02
CA ARG A 96 -23.76 27.42 -10.26
C ARG A 96 -25.26 27.67 -10.18
N ALA A 97 -26.09 26.61 -10.20
CA ALA A 97 -27.53 26.73 -10.10
C ALA A 97 -27.97 27.25 -8.72
N PRO A 98 -29.15 27.87 -8.62
CA PRO A 98 -29.73 28.27 -7.32
C PRO A 98 -30.08 27.08 -6.42
N ALA A 99 -30.51 25.96 -7.03
CA ALA A 99 -30.86 24.74 -6.30
C ALA A 99 -29.59 23.95 -5.93
N ALA A 100 -29.59 23.35 -4.74
CA ALA A 100 -28.51 22.48 -4.31
C ALA A 100 -28.43 21.22 -5.18
N PHE A 101 -27.23 20.74 -5.42
CA PHE A 101 -26.94 19.54 -6.20
C PHE A 101 -26.34 18.44 -5.32
N ALA A 102 -26.99 17.28 -5.26
CA ALA A 102 -26.47 16.09 -4.59
C ALA A 102 -25.69 15.24 -5.60
N LEU A 103 -24.37 15.25 -5.48
CA LEU A 103 -23.48 14.41 -6.29
C LEU A 103 -23.50 12.98 -5.75
N SER A 104 -23.68 11.99 -6.61
CA SER A 104 -23.66 10.57 -6.25
C SER A 104 -22.55 9.78 -6.92
N ARG A 105 -21.97 10.30 -8.02
CA ARG A 105 -20.84 9.69 -8.71
C ARG A 105 -20.00 10.73 -9.44
N LEU A 106 -18.68 10.61 -9.28
CA LEU A 106 -17.69 11.34 -10.07
C LEU A 106 -16.48 10.42 -10.25
N ALA A 107 -16.36 9.81 -11.42
CA ALA A 107 -15.34 8.83 -11.74
C ALA A 107 -14.59 9.21 -13.01
N VAL A 108 -13.30 8.90 -13.03
CA VAL A 108 -12.46 9.00 -14.22
C VAL A 108 -12.50 7.68 -14.98
N THR A 109 -12.64 7.75 -16.29
CA THR A 109 -12.66 6.59 -17.18
C THR A 109 -11.57 6.71 -18.23
N LEU A 110 -10.78 5.64 -18.39
CA LEU A 110 -9.65 5.59 -19.32
C LEU A 110 -9.83 4.43 -20.30
N PRO A 111 -9.66 4.67 -21.62
CA PRO A 111 -9.78 3.61 -22.60
C PRO A 111 -8.58 2.66 -22.54
N VAL A 112 -8.87 1.39 -22.78
CA VAL A 112 -7.85 0.37 -23.06
C VAL A 112 -8.10 -0.22 -24.46
N PRO A 113 -7.04 -0.63 -25.20
CA PRO A 113 -7.24 -1.10 -26.57
C PRO A 113 -7.90 -2.48 -26.60
N ALA A 114 -8.52 -2.82 -27.72
CA ALA A 114 -9.24 -4.09 -27.92
C ALA A 114 -8.38 -5.36 -27.71
N ARG A 115 -7.05 -5.24 -27.73
CA ARG A 115 -6.13 -6.35 -27.39
C ARG A 115 -5.96 -6.59 -25.89
N ALA A 116 -6.45 -5.69 -25.03
CA ALA A 116 -6.60 -5.96 -23.59
C ALA A 116 -7.77 -6.92 -23.39
N ARG A 117 -7.49 -8.17 -23.09
CA ARG A 117 -8.47 -9.27 -23.03
C ARG A 117 -8.57 -9.91 -21.66
N GLU A 118 -7.69 -9.59 -20.76
CA GLU A 118 -7.63 -10.16 -19.42
C GLU A 118 -7.58 -9.05 -18.37
N LEU A 119 -8.29 -9.27 -17.26
CA LEU A 119 -8.24 -8.42 -16.07
C LEU A 119 -7.47 -9.13 -14.96
N LEU A 120 -6.68 -8.36 -14.23
CA LEU A 120 -6.07 -8.73 -12.96
C LEU A 120 -6.57 -7.78 -11.88
N ASP A 121 -7.17 -8.32 -10.84
CA ASP A 121 -7.54 -7.62 -9.62
C ASP A 121 -7.03 -8.38 -8.38
N PHE A 122 -7.32 -7.85 -7.21
CA PHE A 122 -6.86 -8.42 -5.95
C PHE A 122 -8.01 -8.58 -4.97
N THR A 123 -7.90 -9.61 -4.14
CA THR A 123 -8.75 -9.85 -3.00
C THR A 123 -7.90 -10.19 -1.78
N GLY A 124 -8.49 -10.57 -0.68
CA GLY A 124 -7.78 -10.99 0.51
C GLY A 124 -8.62 -10.91 1.76
N ARG A 125 -7.95 -11.02 2.87
CA ARG A 125 -8.46 -10.82 4.22
C ARG A 125 -7.30 -10.45 5.12
N TRP A 126 -7.55 -10.10 6.36
CA TRP A 126 -6.52 -9.92 7.38
C TRP A 126 -5.51 -11.08 7.38
N SER A 127 -4.23 -10.76 7.38
CA SER A 127 -3.09 -11.67 7.31
C SER A 127 -3.03 -12.56 6.06
N HIS A 128 -3.77 -12.20 5.00
CA HIS A 128 -3.82 -12.91 3.72
C HIS A 128 -4.19 -11.93 2.58
N GLU A 129 -3.54 -10.77 2.56
CA GLU A 129 -3.80 -9.65 1.67
C GLU A 129 -3.27 -9.90 0.26
N ARG A 130 -3.76 -9.13 -0.71
CA ARG A 130 -3.21 -9.02 -2.09
C ARG A 130 -3.19 -10.35 -2.84
N ARG A 131 -4.28 -11.11 -2.79
CA ARG A 131 -4.40 -12.35 -3.58
C ARG A 131 -4.86 -12.00 -5.00
N PRO A 132 -4.05 -12.32 -6.04
CA PRO A 132 -4.40 -11.99 -7.41
C PRO A 132 -5.57 -12.83 -7.91
N GLN A 133 -6.45 -12.19 -8.68
CA GLN A 133 -7.54 -12.84 -9.39
C GLN A 133 -7.48 -12.43 -10.85
N ARG A 134 -7.53 -13.40 -11.75
CA ARG A 134 -7.54 -13.19 -13.20
C ARG A 134 -8.85 -13.62 -13.79
N ARG A 135 -9.31 -12.88 -14.81
CA ARG A 135 -10.55 -13.15 -15.55
C ARG A 135 -10.49 -12.57 -16.94
N SER A 136 -11.28 -13.11 -17.87
CA SER A 136 -11.47 -12.50 -19.19
C SER A 136 -12.13 -11.13 -19.06
N LEU A 137 -11.75 -10.22 -19.94
CA LEU A 137 -12.47 -8.95 -20.17
C LEU A 137 -13.50 -9.18 -21.28
N ASP A 138 -14.58 -9.85 -20.94
CA ASP A 138 -15.71 -10.12 -21.84
C ASP A 138 -16.67 -8.92 -21.90
N HIS A 139 -17.64 -8.96 -22.84
CA HIS A 139 -18.66 -7.91 -22.92
C HIS A 139 -19.50 -7.84 -21.64
N GLY A 140 -19.69 -6.64 -21.15
CA GLY A 140 -20.35 -6.32 -19.90
C GLY A 140 -19.48 -5.48 -18.98
N SER A 141 -19.93 -5.34 -17.75
CA SER A 141 -19.25 -4.54 -16.73
C SER A 141 -18.80 -5.44 -15.57
N TRP A 142 -17.52 -5.37 -15.23
CA TRP A 142 -17.01 -5.85 -13.95
C TRP A 142 -16.82 -4.65 -13.03
N SER A 143 -17.24 -4.74 -11.78
CA SER A 143 -17.02 -3.67 -10.81
C SER A 143 -16.76 -4.21 -9.42
N ARG A 144 -15.97 -3.47 -8.65
CA ARG A 144 -15.69 -3.72 -7.25
C ARG A 144 -15.76 -2.44 -6.45
N GLN A 145 -16.40 -2.52 -5.29
CA GLN A 145 -16.56 -1.40 -4.37
C GLN A 145 -15.92 -1.76 -3.03
N SER A 146 -15.11 -0.87 -2.49
CA SER A 146 -14.72 -0.90 -1.08
C SER A 146 -15.71 -0.07 -0.27
N ARG A 147 -16.21 -0.63 0.83
CA ARG A 147 -17.16 0.02 1.75
C ARG A 147 -16.72 -0.16 3.20
N HIS A 148 -15.40 -0.11 3.41
CA HIS A 148 -14.78 -0.28 4.71
C HIS A 148 -14.45 1.05 5.39
N GLY A 149 -14.65 2.18 4.69
CA GLY A 149 -14.12 3.48 5.09
C GLY A 149 -12.59 3.54 5.01
N ARG A 150 -11.99 2.57 4.35
CA ARG A 150 -10.57 2.40 4.04
C ARG A 150 -10.44 1.54 2.79
N THR A 151 -9.23 1.39 2.24
CA THR A 151 -9.01 0.57 1.03
C THR A 151 -9.50 -0.87 1.21
N GLY A 152 -9.33 -1.45 2.40
CA GLY A 152 -9.76 -2.81 2.74
C GLY A 152 -8.76 -3.89 2.34
N HIS A 153 -8.81 -5.03 3.05
CA HIS A 153 -7.95 -6.18 2.74
C HIS A 153 -8.40 -6.93 1.47
N ASP A 154 -9.69 -6.87 1.15
CA ASP A 154 -10.36 -7.60 0.07
C ASP A 154 -10.59 -6.76 -1.19
N SER A 155 -10.20 -5.49 -1.17
CA SER A 155 -10.36 -4.59 -2.31
C SER A 155 -9.17 -4.64 -3.25
N PRO A 156 -9.42 -4.51 -4.56
CA PRO A 156 -8.35 -4.27 -5.51
C PRO A 156 -7.81 -2.85 -5.27
N PHE A 157 -6.56 -2.75 -4.87
CA PHE A 157 -5.87 -1.47 -4.75
C PHE A 157 -5.33 -0.98 -6.10
N VAL A 158 -5.14 -1.90 -7.06
CA VAL A 158 -4.82 -1.65 -8.48
C VAL A 158 -5.67 -2.56 -9.33
N LEU A 159 -6.28 -2.02 -10.40
CA LEU A 159 -6.96 -2.78 -11.44
C LEU A 159 -6.10 -2.76 -12.70
N VAL A 160 -5.84 -3.93 -13.29
CA VAL A 160 -5.00 -4.05 -14.48
C VAL A 160 -5.78 -4.76 -15.58
N ALA A 161 -5.82 -4.15 -16.78
CA ALA A 161 -6.18 -4.85 -18.00
C ALA A 161 -4.90 -5.19 -18.78
N GLY A 162 -4.86 -6.32 -19.46
CA GLY A 162 -3.67 -6.70 -20.24
C GLY A 162 -4.00 -7.63 -21.41
N THR A 163 -2.99 -7.91 -22.23
CA THR A 163 -3.05 -8.95 -23.24
C THR A 163 -3.18 -10.33 -22.58
N GLU A 164 -3.81 -11.28 -23.24
CA GLU A 164 -4.02 -12.61 -22.68
C GLU A 164 -2.69 -13.24 -22.20
N GLY A 165 -2.67 -13.73 -20.96
CA GLY A 165 -1.50 -14.36 -20.35
C GLY A 165 -0.38 -13.39 -19.96
N PHE A 166 -0.64 -12.09 -19.87
CA PHE A 166 0.40 -11.14 -19.44
C PHE A 166 0.97 -11.50 -18.06
N GLY A 167 2.29 -11.34 -17.92
CA GLY A 167 3.04 -11.68 -16.72
C GLY A 167 3.74 -10.48 -16.10
N PHE A 168 4.73 -10.73 -15.28
CA PHE A 168 5.59 -9.66 -14.76
C PHE A 168 6.55 -9.13 -15.84
N ARG A 169 6.97 -9.99 -16.77
CA ARG A 169 7.97 -9.67 -17.81
C ARG A 169 7.45 -9.84 -19.24
N SER A 170 6.16 -10.10 -19.40
CA SER A 170 5.57 -10.41 -20.69
C SER A 170 4.19 -9.79 -20.87
N GLY A 171 3.84 -9.47 -22.10
CA GLY A 171 2.56 -8.88 -22.49
C GLY A 171 2.47 -7.38 -22.20
N GLU A 172 1.46 -6.75 -22.78
CA GLU A 172 1.12 -5.37 -22.47
C GLU A 172 0.13 -5.30 -21.30
N ALA A 173 0.28 -4.26 -20.45
CA ALA A 173 -0.58 -4.02 -19.30
C ALA A 173 -0.95 -2.54 -19.16
N TRP A 174 -2.17 -2.28 -18.74
CA TRP A 174 -2.75 -0.97 -18.42
C TRP A 174 -3.28 -1.04 -17.00
N ALA A 175 -2.71 -0.26 -16.10
CA ALA A 175 -3.06 -0.26 -14.68
C ALA A 175 -3.74 1.04 -14.28
N LEU A 176 -4.70 0.95 -13.36
CA LEU A 176 -5.40 2.07 -12.78
C LEU A 176 -5.46 1.92 -11.25
N HIS A 177 -5.19 3.03 -10.54
CA HIS A 177 -5.26 3.14 -9.08
C HIS A 177 -6.01 4.41 -8.69
N VAL A 178 -6.83 4.34 -7.62
CA VAL A 178 -7.49 5.49 -7.01
C VAL A 178 -6.69 5.90 -5.77
N ALA A 179 -6.11 7.10 -5.79
CA ALA A 179 -5.29 7.61 -4.69
C ALA A 179 -6.17 8.18 -3.56
N PHE A 180 -6.88 7.29 -2.86
CA PHE A 180 -7.82 7.64 -1.80
C PHE A 180 -7.97 6.50 -0.79
N SER A 181 -7.90 6.81 0.50
CA SER A 181 -7.99 5.82 1.57
C SER A 181 -9.41 5.52 2.03
N GLY A 182 -10.43 6.26 1.55
CA GLY A 182 -11.84 6.03 1.90
C GLY A 182 -12.52 5.01 1.00
N ASP A 183 -13.84 5.00 1.03
CA ASP A 183 -14.64 4.18 0.15
C ASP A 183 -14.40 4.52 -1.31
N GLN A 184 -14.16 3.51 -2.13
CA GLN A 184 -13.81 3.68 -3.54
C GLN A 184 -14.43 2.59 -4.41
N HIS A 185 -14.49 2.84 -5.71
CA HIS A 185 -14.85 1.84 -6.69
C HIS A 185 -13.84 1.78 -7.83
N LEU A 186 -13.68 0.58 -8.38
CA LEU A 186 -12.95 0.28 -9.60
C LEU A 186 -13.86 -0.52 -10.51
N SER A 187 -13.84 -0.23 -11.81
CA SER A 187 -14.60 -1.00 -12.80
C SER A 187 -13.86 -1.15 -14.12
N ALA A 188 -14.22 -2.19 -14.84
CA ALA A 188 -13.82 -2.44 -16.21
C ALA A 188 -15.07 -2.73 -17.04
N ASP A 189 -15.25 -2.00 -18.13
CA ASP A 189 -16.36 -2.14 -19.04
C ASP A 189 -15.84 -2.58 -20.41
N SER A 190 -16.52 -3.54 -21.04
CA SER A 190 -16.28 -3.93 -22.43
C SER A 190 -17.59 -3.94 -23.17
N HIS A 191 -17.68 -3.20 -24.27
CA HIS A 191 -18.91 -3.01 -25.02
C HIS A 191 -18.88 -3.71 -26.37
N ALA A 192 -20.05 -4.16 -26.84
CA ALA A 192 -20.23 -4.75 -28.16
C ALA A 192 -19.82 -3.81 -29.31
N THR A 193 -19.71 -2.52 -29.05
CA THR A 193 -19.17 -1.49 -29.96
C THR A 193 -17.65 -1.55 -30.12
N GLY A 194 -16.97 -2.46 -29.41
CA GLY A 194 -15.52 -2.65 -29.50
C GLY A 194 -14.69 -1.81 -28.52
N HIS A 195 -15.32 -1.15 -27.55
CA HIS A 195 -14.65 -0.32 -26.56
C HIS A 195 -14.45 -1.09 -25.27
N ALA A 196 -13.25 -0.96 -24.69
CA ALA A 196 -12.93 -1.43 -23.34
C ALA A 196 -12.36 -0.27 -22.53
N LEU A 197 -12.76 -0.17 -21.27
CA LEU A 197 -12.49 0.97 -20.38
C LEU A 197 -12.13 0.48 -19.00
N LEU A 198 -11.21 1.17 -18.34
CA LEU A 198 -11.03 1.10 -16.89
C LEU A 198 -11.55 2.38 -16.25
N SER A 199 -12.23 2.27 -15.13
CA SER A 199 -12.78 3.42 -14.40
C SER A 199 -12.51 3.30 -12.91
N GLY A 200 -12.34 4.45 -12.25
CA GLY A 200 -12.19 4.51 -10.81
C GLY A 200 -12.55 5.87 -10.23
N GLY A 201 -12.88 5.86 -8.94
CA GLY A 201 -13.21 7.05 -8.18
C GLY A 201 -13.59 6.74 -6.74
N GLU A 202 -13.83 7.77 -5.97
CA GLU A 202 -14.43 7.63 -4.65
C GLU A 202 -15.86 7.09 -4.75
N LEU A 203 -16.27 6.34 -3.75
CA LEU A 203 -17.63 5.82 -3.64
C LEU A 203 -18.40 6.72 -2.66
N LEU A 204 -19.26 7.57 -3.21
CA LEU A 204 -20.08 8.49 -2.42
C LEU A 204 -21.33 7.79 -1.90
N ALA A 205 -21.66 7.99 -0.62
CA ALA A 205 -22.93 7.60 -0.06
C ALA A 205 -24.03 8.57 -0.55
N PRO A 206 -25.31 8.12 -0.65
CA PRO A 206 -26.41 9.00 -1.03
C PRO A 206 -26.50 10.24 -0.12
N GLY A 207 -26.40 11.44 -0.70
CA GLY A 207 -26.47 12.71 0.02
C GLY A 207 -25.20 13.11 0.77
N GLU A 208 -24.11 12.34 0.68
CA GLU A 208 -22.83 12.65 1.33
C GLU A 208 -22.20 13.93 0.79
N VAL A 209 -22.32 14.19 -0.51
CA VAL A 209 -21.87 15.41 -1.15
C VAL A 209 -23.08 16.18 -1.68
N ARG A 210 -23.42 17.27 -1.00
CA ARG A 210 -24.47 18.21 -1.40
C ARG A 210 -23.81 19.58 -1.62
N LEU A 211 -23.88 20.07 -2.85
CA LEU A 211 -23.24 21.32 -3.27
C LEU A 211 -24.29 22.41 -3.35
N GLU A 212 -24.20 23.40 -2.50
CA GLU A 212 -24.94 24.65 -2.62
C GLU A 212 -24.37 25.48 -3.77
N ARG A 213 -25.07 26.55 -4.16
CA ARG A 213 -24.61 27.43 -5.23
C ARG A 213 -23.21 27.97 -4.94
N GLY A 214 -22.29 27.80 -5.89
CA GLY A 214 -20.89 28.22 -5.79
C GLY A 214 -19.99 27.22 -5.09
N GLN A 215 -20.51 26.14 -4.52
CA GLN A 215 -19.71 25.10 -3.91
C GLN A 215 -19.20 24.09 -4.95
N SER A 216 -18.05 23.53 -4.66
CA SER A 216 -17.36 22.57 -5.53
C SER A 216 -16.98 21.30 -4.77
N HIS A 217 -16.93 20.19 -5.50
CA HIS A 217 -16.36 18.94 -5.04
C HIS A 217 -15.25 18.48 -5.99
N ARG A 218 -14.08 18.18 -5.43
CA ARG A 218 -12.94 17.65 -6.18
C ARG A 218 -12.73 16.19 -5.86
N SER A 219 -12.67 15.36 -6.91
CA SER A 219 -12.40 13.92 -6.80
C SER A 219 -10.97 13.65 -6.31
N PRO A 220 -10.70 12.46 -5.74
CA PRO A 220 -9.36 11.95 -5.61
C PRO A 220 -8.64 11.87 -6.97
N ALA A 221 -7.31 11.75 -6.94
CA ALA A 221 -6.58 11.42 -8.14
C ALA A 221 -6.86 9.99 -8.58
N VAL A 222 -7.10 9.81 -9.87
CA VAL A 222 -7.00 8.52 -10.54
C VAL A 222 -5.68 8.49 -11.28
N VAL A 223 -4.85 7.51 -10.94
CA VAL A 223 -3.49 7.37 -11.45
C VAL A 223 -3.42 6.13 -12.32
N ALA A 224 -2.83 6.25 -13.51
CA ALA A 224 -2.75 5.15 -14.46
C ALA A 224 -1.38 5.05 -15.12
N ALA A 225 -0.99 3.83 -15.47
CA ALA A 225 0.25 3.55 -16.18
C ALA A 225 0.04 2.45 -17.23
N TRP A 226 0.85 2.50 -18.28
CA TRP A 226 0.93 1.49 -19.33
C TRP A 226 2.34 0.93 -19.42
N SER A 227 2.45 -0.34 -19.81
CA SER A 227 3.74 -0.97 -20.11
C SER A 227 3.59 -1.99 -21.24
N ALA A 228 4.59 -2.05 -22.11
CA ALA A 228 4.77 -3.12 -23.10
C ALA A 228 5.49 -4.36 -22.51
N ASP A 229 6.10 -4.20 -21.33
CA ASP A 229 7.01 -5.16 -20.70
C ASP A 229 6.39 -5.81 -19.45
N GLY A 230 5.10 -6.00 -19.44
CA GLY A 230 4.36 -6.61 -18.34
C GLY A 230 4.24 -5.74 -17.09
N LEU A 231 3.96 -6.39 -15.96
CA LEU A 231 3.68 -5.74 -14.68
C LEU A 231 4.90 -5.08 -14.04
N ASP A 232 6.12 -5.56 -14.31
CA ASP A 232 7.33 -4.92 -13.80
C ASP A 232 7.56 -3.55 -14.43
N GLY A 233 7.16 -3.37 -15.70
CA GLY A 233 7.16 -2.06 -16.34
C GLY A 233 6.14 -1.09 -15.72
N ILE A 234 4.96 -1.59 -15.31
CA ILE A 234 3.98 -0.82 -14.52
C ILE A 234 4.58 -0.44 -13.17
N SER A 235 5.16 -1.42 -12.45
CA SER A 235 5.81 -1.17 -11.15
C SER A 235 6.90 -0.11 -11.25
N ALA A 236 7.78 -0.20 -12.26
CA ALA A 236 8.86 0.76 -12.44
C ALA A 236 8.33 2.21 -12.54
N ARG A 237 7.28 2.44 -13.34
CA ARG A 237 6.68 3.77 -13.51
C ARG A 237 6.08 4.30 -12.20
N PHE A 238 5.32 3.47 -11.48
CA PHE A 238 4.75 3.88 -10.18
C PHE A 238 5.84 4.11 -9.14
N HIS A 239 6.86 3.25 -9.08
CA HIS A 239 7.98 3.39 -8.15
C HIS A 239 8.79 4.66 -8.38
N ASP A 240 9.14 4.94 -9.64
CA ASP A 240 9.91 6.14 -9.99
C ASP A 240 9.12 7.42 -9.65
N ARG A 241 7.80 7.45 -9.94
CA ARG A 241 6.91 8.53 -9.52
C ARG A 241 6.87 8.71 -8.00
N VAL A 242 6.74 7.62 -7.24
CA VAL A 242 6.69 7.66 -5.78
C VAL A 242 8.01 8.20 -5.22
N ARG A 243 9.15 7.72 -5.70
CA ARG A 243 10.47 8.18 -5.29
C ARG A 243 10.73 9.65 -5.57
N GLU A 244 10.25 10.16 -6.72
CA GLU A 244 10.37 11.57 -7.07
C GLU A 244 9.53 12.46 -6.17
N ARG A 245 8.28 12.05 -5.88
CA ARG A 245 7.34 12.86 -5.09
C ARG A 245 7.57 12.80 -3.59
N HIS A 246 8.10 11.69 -3.10
CA HIS A 246 8.27 11.42 -1.68
C HIS A 246 9.66 10.82 -1.41
N PRO A 247 10.74 11.60 -1.60
CA PRO A 247 12.08 11.10 -1.31
C PRO A 247 12.20 10.76 0.17
N LEU A 248 12.55 9.51 0.47
CA LEU A 248 12.70 9.03 1.83
C LEU A 248 14.13 9.18 2.35
N PRO A 249 14.30 9.46 3.66
CA PRO A 249 15.57 9.26 4.33
C PRO A 249 15.93 7.76 4.35
N VAL A 250 17.15 7.46 4.74
CA VAL A 250 17.60 6.08 4.93
C VAL A 250 16.66 5.34 5.88
N ARG A 251 16.07 4.23 5.42
CA ARG A 251 15.17 3.40 6.25
C ARG A 251 15.93 2.70 7.36
N LYS A 252 15.57 2.96 8.60
CA LYS A 252 16.17 2.35 9.79
C LYS A 252 15.64 0.93 9.99
N VAL A 253 16.49 0.04 10.50
CA VAL A 253 16.06 -1.28 10.97
C VAL A 253 15.28 -1.10 12.27
N ILE A 254 14.04 -1.57 12.30
CA ILE A 254 13.11 -1.37 13.41
C ILE A 254 13.01 -2.64 14.26
N VAL A 255 12.88 -2.52 15.58
CA VAL A 255 12.23 -3.54 16.41
C VAL A 255 10.86 -3.01 16.84
N ASN A 256 9.81 -3.80 16.62
CA ASN A 256 8.46 -3.51 17.09
C ASN A 256 8.11 -4.46 18.23
N THR A 257 7.48 -3.94 19.29
CA THR A 257 7.24 -4.71 20.51
C THR A 257 5.98 -5.58 20.48
N TRP A 258 5.09 -5.45 19.46
CA TRP A 258 3.79 -6.11 19.48
C TRP A 258 3.89 -7.63 19.68
N GLU A 259 4.50 -8.37 18.76
CA GLU A 259 4.64 -9.83 18.90
C GLU A 259 5.65 -10.25 19.99
N ALA A 260 6.43 -9.30 20.54
CA ALA A 260 7.36 -9.59 21.63
C ALA A 260 6.69 -9.61 23.00
N VAL A 261 5.79 -8.67 23.28
CA VAL A 261 5.23 -8.49 24.64
C VAL A 261 3.71 -8.27 24.66
N TYR A 262 3.06 -7.99 23.52
CA TYR A 262 1.65 -7.58 23.46
C TYR A 262 1.35 -6.47 24.48
N PHE A 263 0.33 -6.64 25.33
CA PHE A 263 -0.04 -5.70 26.40
C PHE A 263 0.79 -5.84 27.70
N GLU A 264 1.75 -6.76 27.74
CA GLU A 264 2.58 -6.99 28.92
C GLU A 264 3.78 -6.02 28.95
N HIS A 265 3.48 -4.72 29.10
CA HIS A 265 4.49 -3.68 29.16
C HIS A 265 5.13 -3.62 30.55
N ASP A 266 6.22 -4.34 30.71
CA ASP A 266 7.11 -4.29 31.86
C ASP A 266 8.40 -3.56 31.48
N ILE A 267 8.80 -2.58 32.29
CA ILE A 267 9.94 -1.69 31.95
C ILE A 267 11.28 -2.46 31.87
N ASP A 268 11.49 -3.43 32.76
CA ASP A 268 12.73 -4.20 32.79
C ASP A 268 12.81 -5.14 31.57
N ARG A 269 11.68 -5.78 31.21
CA ARG A 269 11.56 -6.61 30.01
C ARG A 269 11.78 -5.82 28.74
N LEU A 270 11.15 -4.64 28.61
CA LEU A 270 11.30 -3.77 27.45
C LEU A 270 12.72 -3.18 27.34
N THR A 271 13.34 -2.84 28.47
CA THR A 271 14.73 -2.41 28.53
C THR A 271 15.68 -3.52 28.06
N SER A 272 15.49 -4.74 28.55
CA SER A 272 16.28 -5.91 28.12
C SER A 272 16.10 -6.20 26.62
N LEU A 273 14.87 -6.07 26.10
CA LEU A 273 14.60 -6.19 24.66
C LEU A 273 15.34 -5.11 23.86
N ALA A 274 15.32 -3.86 24.32
CA ALA A 274 16.02 -2.75 23.68
C ALA A 274 17.55 -2.96 23.68
N GLU A 275 18.13 -3.45 24.78
CA GLU A 275 19.56 -3.78 24.88
C GLU A 275 19.95 -4.89 23.91
N THR A 276 19.14 -5.94 23.81
CA THR A 276 19.38 -7.06 22.89
C THR A 276 19.24 -6.59 21.44
N ALA A 277 18.21 -5.78 21.13
CA ALA A 277 17.98 -5.21 19.82
C ALA A 277 19.17 -4.32 19.37
N ALA A 278 19.65 -3.44 20.24
CA ALA A 278 20.82 -2.62 19.96
C ALA A 278 22.09 -3.47 19.72
N ALA A 279 22.29 -4.52 20.51
CA ALA A 279 23.45 -5.41 20.38
C ALA A 279 23.48 -6.18 19.05
N VAL A 280 22.33 -6.41 18.41
CA VAL A 280 22.26 -7.02 17.06
C VAL A 280 22.26 -5.99 15.93
N GLY A 281 22.17 -4.67 16.22
CA GLY A 281 22.30 -3.59 15.25
C GLY A 281 20.97 -2.94 14.81
N VAL A 282 19.91 -3.08 15.60
CA VAL A 282 18.64 -2.34 15.40
C VAL A 282 18.87 -0.84 15.57
N GLU A 283 18.18 -0.03 14.77
CA GLU A 283 18.38 1.43 14.70
C GLU A 283 17.16 2.21 15.26
N ARG A 284 16.01 1.55 15.48
CA ARG A 284 14.79 2.18 16.01
C ARG A 284 13.99 1.17 16.85
N PHE A 285 13.55 1.61 18.04
CA PHE A 285 12.68 0.84 18.93
C PHE A 285 11.28 1.42 18.89
N VAL A 286 10.27 0.63 18.56
CA VAL A 286 8.87 1.05 18.44
C VAL A 286 8.05 0.36 19.53
N LEU A 287 7.58 1.16 20.51
CA LEU A 287 6.65 0.70 21.54
C LEU A 287 5.25 0.64 20.93
N ASP A 288 4.68 -0.57 20.84
CA ASP A 288 3.37 -0.83 20.26
C ASP A 288 2.23 -0.61 21.26
N ASP A 289 1.01 -1.03 20.96
CA ASP A 289 -0.22 -0.88 21.74
C ASP A 289 -0.05 -1.38 23.20
N GLY A 290 -0.59 -0.60 24.18
CA GLY A 290 -0.58 -0.98 25.61
C GLY A 290 0.06 0.02 26.56
N TRP A 291 0.54 1.17 26.08
CA TRP A 291 1.23 2.18 26.90
C TRP A 291 0.30 3.19 27.59
N MET A 292 -0.96 3.31 27.11
CA MET A 292 -1.93 4.30 27.59
C MET A 292 -2.58 3.87 28.91
N THR A 293 -3.14 4.87 29.64
CA THR A 293 -3.82 4.68 30.92
C THR A 293 -4.91 3.61 30.84
N GLY A 294 -4.74 2.53 31.61
CA GLY A 294 -5.68 1.42 31.69
C GLY A 294 -5.71 0.50 30.47
N ARG A 295 -4.86 0.69 29.47
CA ARG A 295 -4.77 -0.15 28.24
C ARG A 295 -4.04 -1.46 28.53
N ILE A 296 -4.73 -2.40 29.15
CA ILE A 296 -4.19 -3.75 29.48
C ILE A 296 -4.69 -4.84 28.52
N ASP A 297 -5.65 -4.51 27.68
CA ASP A 297 -6.24 -5.35 26.66
C ASP A 297 -6.85 -4.46 25.56
N ASP A 298 -7.43 -5.06 24.52
CA ASP A 298 -8.03 -4.36 23.38
C ASP A 298 -9.43 -3.76 23.64
N ARG A 299 -9.94 -3.77 24.89
CA ARG A 299 -11.33 -3.41 25.23
C ARG A 299 -11.50 -1.98 25.65
N ARG A 300 -10.44 -1.27 26.01
CA ARG A 300 -10.51 0.04 26.68
C ARG A 300 -9.46 1.03 26.19
N ALA A 301 -9.60 2.28 26.65
CA ALA A 301 -8.64 3.37 26.59
C ALA A 301 -8.39 4.00 25.21
N LEU A 302 -8.82 3.42 24.09
CA LEU A 302 -8.72 4.14 22.82
C LEU A 302 -9.51 5.44 22.87
N GLY A 303 -8.87 6.54 22.45
CA GLY A 303 -9.36 7.91 22.57
C GLY A 303 -8.65 8.70 23.66
N ASP A 304 -8.04 8.04 24.64
CA ASP A 304 -7.30 8.65 25.77
C ASP A 304 -5.79 8.46 25.54
N TRP A 305 -5.18 9.36 24.81
CA TRP A 305 -3.76 9.28 24.43
C TRP A 305 -2.85 9.83 25.53
N THR A 306 -2.99 9.26 26.73
CA THR A 306 -2.24 9.65 27.94
C THR A 306 -1.48 8.46 28.49
N VAL A 307 -0.22 8.70 28.91
CA VAL A 307 0.65 7.65 29.47
C VAL A 307 0.10 7.14 30.80
N ASP A 308 0.07 5.83 30.98
CA ASP A 308 -0.32 5.19 32.25
C ASP A 308 0.76 5.38 33.32
N LEU A 309 0.61 6.41 34.16
CA LEU A 309 1.57 6.71 35.22
C LEU A 309 1.61 5.66 36.34
N VAL A 310 0.66 4.73 36.40
CA VAL A 310 0.72 3.59 37.35
C VAL A 310 1.70 2.55 36.83
N ARG A 311 1.63 2.25 35.54
CA ARG A 311 2.57 1.32 34.86
C ARG A 311 3.92 1.99 34.60
N TRP A 312 3.91 3.27 34.28
CA TRP A 312 5.07 4.09 33.92
C TRP A 312 5.26 5.23 34.92
N PRO A 313 5.73 5.00 36.17
CA PRO A 313 5.78 6.04 37.21
C PRO A 313 6.62 7.27 36.84
N GLY A 314 7.60 7.10 35.92
CA GLY A 314 8.41 8.20 35.36
C GLY A 314 7.96 8.66 33.98
N GLY A 315 6.71 8.34 33.55
CA GLY A 315 6.32 8.49 32.17
C GLY A 315 7.10 7.54 31.26
N LEU A 316 7.15 7.82 29.95
CA LEU A 316 7.94 7.02 29.00
C LEU A 316 9.44 7.40 29.01
N HIS A 317 9.85 8.47 29.72
CA HIS A 317 11.23 8.95 29.73
C HIS A 317 12.26 7.86 30.11
N PRO A 318 12.06 7.02 31.15
CA PRO A 318 13.07 6.02 31.51
C PRO A 318 13.37 5.02 30.38
N LEU A 319 12.36 4.61 29.61
CA LEU A 319 12.53 3.73 28.46
C LEU A 319 13.17 4.48 27.28
N ILE A 320 12.65 5.67 26.97
CA ILE A 320 13.13 6.50 25.84
C ILE A 320 14.59 6.89 26.03
N ASP A 321 14.96 7.35 27.23
CA ASP A 321 16.35 7.73 27.56
C ASP A 321 17.29 6.52 27.42
N ARG A 322 16.83 5.33 27.82
CA ARG A 322 17.63 4.10 27.63
C ARG A 322 17.77 3.74 26.15
N VAL A 323 16.70 3.81 25.37
CA VAL A 323 16.73 3.57 23.92
C VAL A 323 17.69 4.53 23.22
N HIS A 324 17.62 5.82 23.55
CA HIS A 324 18.53 6.83 23.01
C HIS A 324 20.00 6.61 23.45
N ALA A 325 20.22 6.24 24.72
CA ALA A 325 21.57 5.90 25.21
C ALA A 325 22.18 4.68 24.50
N LEU A 326 21.33 3.80 23.94
CA LEU A 326 21.74 2.67 23.11
C LEU A 326 21.94 3.06 21.63
N GLY A 327 21.72 4.31 21.25
CA GLY A 327 21.91 4.83 19.90
C GLY A 327 20.74 4.58 18.94
N MET A 328 19.57 4.22 19.45
CA MET A 328 18.36 4.00 18.66
C MET A 328 17.41 5.19 18.77
N ASP A 329 16.59 5.41 17.72
CA ASP A 329 15.43 6.28 17.80
C ASP A 329 14.27 5.57 18.51
N PHE A 330 13.34 6.38 19.06
CA PHE A 330 12.12 5.88 19.64
C PHE A 330 10.89 6.15 18.76
N GLY A 331 10.02 5.15 18.63
CA GLY A 331 8.73 5.25 17.97
C GLY A 331 7.60 4.77 18.88
N LEU A 332 6.38 5.21 18.56
CA LEU A 332 5.19 4.91 19.35
C LEU A 332 4.01 4.53 18.45
N TRP A 333 3.21 3.55 18.89
CA TRP A 333 1.94 3.19 18.27
C TRP A 333 0.80 4.10 18.72
N VAL A 334 -0.06 4.47 17.76
CA VAL A 334 -1.30 5.21 17.99
C VAL A 334 -2.42 4.72 17.07
N GLU A 335 -3.68 4.81 17.51
CA GLU A 335 -4.88 4.50 16.73
C GLU A 335 -5.94 5.63 16.89
N PRO A 336 -5.63 6.87 16.43
CA PRO A 336 -6.40 8.06 16.82
C PRO A 336 -7.76 8.19 16.14
N GLU A 337 -8.07 7.35 15.18
CA GLU A 337 -9.37 7.28 14.50
C GLU A 337 -10.40 6.46 15.28
N MET A 338 -9.96 5.77 16.34
CA MET A 338 -10.77 4.81 17.09
C MET A 338 -10.98 5.25 18.53
N VAL A 339 -12.07 4.75 19.13
CA VAL A 339 -12.45 5.02 20.52
C VAL A 339 -13.06 3.77 21.15
N SER A 340 -12.70 3.48 22.40
CA SER A 340 -13.33 2.46 23.22
C SER A 340 -14.48 3.09 24.01
N LEU A 341 -15.58 2.36 24.26
CA LEU A 341 -16.64 2.84 25.18
C LEU A 341 -16.11 3.02 26.60
N ASP A 342 -15.17 2.16 27.00
CA ASP A 342 -14.43 2.31 28.27
C ASP A 342 -13.19 3.21 28.03
N SER A 343 -13.45 4.48 27.78
CA SER A 343 -12.49 5.58 27.76
C SER A 343 -13.10 6.83 28.38
N ASP A 344 -12.27 7.74 28.88
CA ASP A 344 -12.73 9.01 29.41
C ASP A 344 -13.33 9.88 28.30
N LEU A 345 -12.74 9.83 27.11
CA LEU A 345 -13.26 10.51 25.93
C LEU A 345 -14.71 10.08 25.61
N ALA A 346 -14.98 8.77 25.54
CA ALA A 346 -16.32 8.29 25.21
C ALA A 346 -17.34 8.61 26.29
N ARG A 347 -16.94 8.61 27.58
CA ARG A 347 -17.80 9.00 28.72
C ARG A 347 -18.13 10.49 28.68
N ALA A 348 -17.15 11.34 28.42
CA ALA A 348 -17.32 12.79 28.36
C ALA A 348 -18.09 13.23 27.10
N HIS A 349 -17.82 12.57 25.95
CA HIS A 349 -18.32 12.99 24.65
C HIS A 349 -18.95 11.83 23.86
N PRO A 350 -20.03 11.20 24.34
CA PRO A 350 -20.67 10.07 23.67
C PRO A 350 -21.23 10.43 22.27
N GLY A 351 -21.42 11.72 21.99
CA GLY A 351 -21.84 12.24 20.68
C GLY A 351 -20.74 12.28 19.62
N TRP A 352 -19.48 12.05 19.98
CA TRP A 352 -18.35 12.07 19.06
C TRP A 352 -18.09 10.70 18.40
N LEU A 353 -18.81 9.65 18.81
CA LEU A 353 -18.72 8.36 18.13
C LEU A 353 -19.37 8.45 16.76
N LEU A 354 -18.67 8.01 15.72
CA LEU A 354 -19.17 7.97 14.36
C LEU A 354 -20.38 7.01 14.26
N ARG A 355 -21.53 7.52 13.82
CA ARG A 355 -22.80 6.78 13.76
C ARG A 355 -23.54 7.05 12.45
N GLY A 356 -24.15 6.03 11.90
CA GLY A 356 -25.15 6.19 10.84
C GLY A 356 -26.53 6.60 11.35
N ARG A 357 -26.79 6.45 12.68
CA ARG A 357 -28.04 6.80 13.37
C ARG A 357 -27.74 7.36 14.75
N ALA A 358 -28.44 8.43 15.12
CA ALA A 358 -28.21 9.09 16.40
C ALA A 358 -28.62 8.22 17.62
N ASP A 359 -29.64 7.36 17.46
CA ASP A 359 -30.24 6.54 18.51
C ASP A 359 -29.57 5.17 18.71
N ARG A 360 -28.58 4.81 17.88
CA ARG A 360 -27.96 3.49 17.91
C ARG A 360 -26.47 3.54 17.62
N LEU A 361 -25.68 2.84 18.43
CA LEU A 361 -24.27 2.57 18.13
C LEU A 361 -24.14 1.57 16.97
N PRO A 362 -23.11 1.70 16.15
CA PRO A 362 -22.75 0.66 15.19
C PRO A 362 -22.43 -0.66 15.89
N GLN A 363 -22.38 -1.75 15.14
CA GLN A 363 -21.91 -3.03 15.66
C GLN A 363 -20.46 -2.88 16.13
N PRO A 364 -20.10 -3.34 17.34
CA PRO A 364 -18.72 -3.28 17.82
C PRO A 364 -17.83 -4.24 17.00
N TRP A 365 -16.60 -3.82 16.77
CA TRP A 365 -15.54 -4.63 16.19
C TRP A 365 -14.29 -4.48 17.05
N ARG A 366 -13.69 -5.57 17.54
CA ARG A 366 -12.60 -5.55 18.53
C ARG A 366 -12.90 -4.66 19.76
N GLN A 367 -14.14 -4.61 20.20
CA GLN A 367 -14.62 -3.76 21.33
C GLN A 367 -14.38 -2.24 21.13
N GLN A 368 -14.15 -1.81 19.90
CA GLN A 368 -13.89 -0.40 19.59
C GLN A 368 -14.87 0.15 18.54
N PHE A 369 -14.94 1.48 18.46
CA PHE A 369 -15.78 2.26 17.58
C PHE A 369 -14.94 3.30 16.86
N ALA A 370 -15.42 3.82 15.74
CA ALA A 370 -14.79 4.94 15.08
C ALA A 370 -15.16 6.26 15.79
N LEU A 371 -14.17 7.13 15.95
CA LEU A 371 -14.34 8.50 16.39
C LEU A 371 -14.68 9.37 15.17
N ASP A 372 -15.69 10.25 15.26
CA ASP A 372 -16.02 11.20 14.19
C ASP A 372 -14.99 12.34 14.12
N LEU A 373 -13.87 12.11 13.44
CA LEU A 373 -12.87 13.16 13.20
C LEU A 373 -13.37 14.27 12.26
N GLY A 374 -14.49 14.07 11.58
CA GLY A 374 -15.18 15.14 10.87
C GLY A 374 -15.83 16.16 11.80
N ASN A 375 -16.06 15.83 13.08
CA ASN A 375 -16.46 16.75 14.13
C ASN A 375 -15.24 17.60 14.53
N PRO A 376 -15.31 18.96 14.42
CA PRO A 376 -14.18 19.83 14.74
C PRO A 376 -13.67 19.67 16.18
N ASP A 377 -14.57 19.52 17.15
CA ASP A 377 -14.19 19.41 18.57
C ASP A 377 -13.47 18.09 18.84
N ALA A 378 -13.93 16.99 18.26
CA ALA A 378 -13.25 15.69 18.36
C ALA A 378 -11.86 15.74 17.67
N PHE A 379 -11.77 16.39 16.51
CA PHE A 379 -10.52 16.59 15.78
C PHE A 379 -9.50 17.37 16.63
N GLU A 380 -9.89 18.55 17.15
CA GLU A 380 -9.00 19.38 17.96
C GLU A 380 -8.59 18.69 19.26
N ASN A 381 -9.47 17.91 19.89
CA ASN A 381 -9.14 17.13 21.08
C ASN A 381 -8.04 16.10 20.78
N ILE A 382 -8.19 15.30 19.72
CA ILE A 382 -7.18 14.29 19.36
C ILE A 382 -5.87 14.95 18.92
N LEU A 383 -5.95 16.02 18.11
CA LEU A 383 -4.76 16.77 17.70
C LEU A 383 -4.01 17.34 18.91
N GLY A 384 -4.75 17.88 19.89
CA GLY A 384 -4.18 18.39 21.14
C GLY A 384 -3.49 17.33 21.98
N GLN A 385 -4.11 16.15 22.15
CA GLN A 385 -3.52 15.04 22.89
C GLN A 385 -2.23 14.52 22.23
N LEU A 386 -2.26 14.28 20.91
CA LEU A 386 -1.09 13.79 20.19
C LEU A 386 0.03 14.83 20.12
N THR A 387 -0.31 16.11 19.98
CA THR A 387 0.67 17.20 20.04
C THR A 387 1.36 17.24 21.41
N ALA A 388 0.58 17.19 22.51
CA ALA A 388 1.13 17.19 23.87
C ALA A 388 2.05 15.98 24.11
N LEU A 389 1.70 14.81 23.56
CA LEU A 389 2.53 13.61 23.65
C LEU A 389 3.86 13.77 22.90
N LEU A 390 3.83 14.35 21.70
CA LEU A 390 5.02 14.60 20.88
C LEU A 390 5.89 15.75 21.40
N ASP A 391 5.28 16.72 22.08
CA ASP A 391 6.00 17.82 22.75
C ASP A 391 6.72 17.34 24.02
N GLU A 392 6.11 16.40 24.77
CA GLU A 392 6.67 15.87 26.02
C GLU A 392 7.79 14.85 25.75
N TYR A 393 7.60 13.97 24.75
CA TYR A 393 8.50 12.85 24.51
C TYR A 393 9.21 12.97 23.16
N PRO A 394 10.54 12.71 23.08
CA PRO A 394 11.29 12.75 21.83
C PRO A 394 10.97 11.52 20.94
N ILE A 395 9.77 11.50 20.40
CA ILE A 395 9.25 10.45 19.51
C ILE A 395 9.55 10.85 18.06
N ALA A 396 10.32 10.03 17.35
CA ALA A 396 10.69 10.28 15.95
C ALA A 396 9.78 9.56 14.95
N TYR A 397 8.90 8.69 15.42
CA TYR A 397 8.13 7.80 14.56
C TYR A 397 6.79 7.41 15.20
N LEU A 398 5.72 7.48 14.41
CA LEU A 398 4.40 6.96 14.80
C LEU A 398 4.02 5.78 13.92
N LYS A 399 3.65 4.66 14.53
CA LYS A 399 2.89 3.59 13.88
C LYS A 399 1.41 3.94 14.04
N TRP A 400 0.81 4.43 12.95
CA TRP A 400 -0.58 4.88 12.92
C TRP A 400 -1.50 3.77 12.45
N ASP A 401 -2.31 3.24 13.35
CA ASP A 401 -3.20 2.11 13.10
C ASP A 401 -4.67 2.51 12.94
N GLN A 402 -5.46 1.58 12.40
CA GLN A 402 -6.91 1.64 12.26
C GLN A 402 -7.48 0.22 12.19
N ASN A 403 -7.98 -0.29 13.30
CA ASN A 403 -8.30 -1.71 13.45
C ASN A 403 -9.77 -2.07 13.24
N ARG A 404 -10.56 -1.20 12.61
CA ARG A 404 -11.93 -1.53 12.25
C ARG A 404 -12.42 -0.79 11.02
N ASP A 405 -13.46 -1.33 10.40
CA ASP A 405 -14.19 -0.67 9.33
C ASP A 405 -15.08 0.46 9.88
N LEU A 406 -15.31 1.49 9.07
CA LEU A 406 -16.28 2.53 9.37
C LEU A 406 -17.69 2.02 9.07
N LEU A 407 -18.51 1.90 10.10
CA LEU A 407 -19.90 1.43 10.00
C LEU A 407 -20.88 2.59 10.18
N GLY A 408 -21.12 3.30 9.10
CA GLY A 408 -21.98 4.49 9.06
C GLY A 408 -21.19 5.79 9.10
N GLY A 409 -21.92 6.89 8.92
CA GLY A 409 -21.30 8.21 8.74
C GLY A 409 -20.74 8.42 7.33
N SER A 410 -19.99 9.50 7.15
CA SER A 410 -19.37 9.87 5.89
C SER A 410 -17.93 9.38 5.85
N SER A 411 -17.65 8.38 4.99
CA SER A 411 -16.31 7.87 4.72
C SER A 411 -15.41 8.98 4.14
N LEU A 412 -15.93 9.79 3.24
CA LEU A 412 -15.22 10.92 2.64
C LEU A 412 -14.78 11.94 3.70
N ARG A 413 -15.70 12.35 4.58
CA ARG A 413 -15.41 13.35 5.62
C ARG A 413 -14.41 12.81 6.62
N GLN A 414 -14.53 11.55 7.03
CA GLN A 414 -13.61 10.89 7.94
C GLN A 414 -12.21 10.80 7.35
N THR A 415 -12.06 10.29 6.12
CA THR A 415 -10.78 10.16 5.43
C THR A 415 -10.08 11.52 5.28
N ARG A 416 -10.81 12.56 4.86
CA ARG A 416 -10.26 13.92 4.74
C ARG A 416 -9.83 14.49 6.09
N ALA A 417 -10.54 14.17 7.17
CA ALA A 417 -10.17 14.59 8.52
C ALA A 417 -8.90 13.85 8.99
N THR A 418 -8.80 12.55 8.75
CA THR A 418 -7.59 11.78 9.04
C THR A 418 -6.36 12.34 8.31
N TYR A 419 -6.50 12.67 7.02
CA TYR A 419 -5.43 13.30 6.25
C TYR A 419 -4.99 14.64 6.88
N ARG A 420 -5.95 15.52 7.22
CA ARG A 420 -5.64 16.79 7.90
C ARG A 420 -4.95 16.59 9.25
N LEU A 421 -5.33 15.55 9.99
CA LEU A 421 -4.71 15.25 11.29
C LEU A 421 -3.23 14.84 11.13
N MET A 422 -2.93 13.97 10.15
CA MET A 422 -1.56 13.59 9.80
C MET A 422 -0.76 14.81 9.32
N ASP A 423 -1.33 15.62 8.42
CA ASP A 423 -0.69 16.83 7.89
C ASP A 423 -0.38 17.84 9.02
N ALA A 424 -1.34 18.08 9.94
CA ALA A 424 -1.18 19.00 11.07
C ALA A 424 -0.10 18.55 12.07
N LEU A 425 0.02 17.24 12.32
CA LEU A 425 1.07 16.71 13.19
C LEU A 425 2.46 16.84 12.53
N ARG A 426 2.58 16.55 11.24
CA ARG A 426 3.85 16.71 10.51
C ARG A 426 4.29 18.17 10.37
N GLU A 427 3.33 19.09 10.24
CA GLU A 427 3.61 20.53 10.22
C GLU A 427 4.14 21.02 11.57
N ARG A 428 3.58 20.53 12.67
CA ARG A 428 3.99 20.89 14.04
C ARG A 428 5.30 20.22 14.46
N HIS A 429 5.55 18.99 13.99
CA HIS A 429 6.72 18.18 14.31
C HIS A 429 7.48 17.79 13.02
N PRO A 430 8.22 18.75 12.41
CA PRO A 430 9.02 18.47 11.21
C PRO A 430 10.03 17.36 11.47
N GLY A 431 10.03 16.33 10.61
CA GLY A 431 10.89 15.15 10.76
C GLY A 431 10.20 13.97 11.45
N LEU A 432 8.97 14.11 11.91
CA LEU A 432 8.15 12.98 12.35
C LEU A 432 7.86 12.05 11.17
N GLU A 433 8.27 10.79 11.29
CA GLU A 433 7.91 9.75 10.35
C GLU A 433 6.61 9.06 10.77
N ILE A 434 5.74 8.73 9.81
CA ILE A 434 4.50 8.02 10.06
C ILE A 434 4.46 6.73 9.24
N GLU A 435 4.19 5.60 9.91
CA GLU A 435 3.83 4.34 9.27
C GLU A 435 2.31 4.20 9.21
N SER A 436 1.77 3.97 8.01
CA SER A 436 0.36 3.58 7.87
C SER A 436 0.20 2.10 8.16
N CYS A 437 -0.47 1.78 9.25
CA CYS A 437 -1.05 0.49 9.57
C CYS A 437 -2.58 0.60 9.51
N SER A 438 -3.26 -0.47 9.15
CA SER A 438 -4.72 -0.54 9.24
C SER A 438 -5.13 -2.00 9.33
N SER A 439 -5.10 -2.58 10.53
CA SER A 439 -5.14 -4.04 10.71
C SER A 439 -4.18 -4.71 9.70
N GLY A 440 -2.92 -4.35 9.75
CA GLY A 440 -1.98 -4.69 8.68
C GLY A 440 -2.22 -3.87 7.40
N GLY A 441 -2.44 -4.54 6.28
CA GLY A 441 -2.45 -3.98 4.94
C GLY A 441 -3.81 -3.47 4.42
N ALA A 442 -4.76 -3.05 5.24
CA ALA A 442 -6.06 -2.59 4.76
C ALA A 442 -6.06 -1.13 4.24
N ARG A 443 -4.99 -0.37 4.44
CA ARG A 443 -4.87 1.01 3.93
C ARG A 443 -3.57 1.15 3.14
N VAL A 444 -3.64 0.82 1.86
CA VAL A 444 -2.51 0.85 0.92
C VAL A 444 -2.94 1.59 -0.34
N ASP A 445 -2.62 2.85 -0.43
CA ASP A 445 -2.93 3.73 -1.56
C ASP A 445 -1.97 4.92 -1.61
N LEU A 446 -1.94 5.61 -2.76
CA LEU A 446 -1.10 6.80 -2.93
C LEU A 446 -1.62 8.02 -2.17
N GLY A 447 -2.89 8.04 -1.74
CA GLY A 447 -3.46 9.14 -0.95
C GLY A 447 -2.91 9.19 0.47
N VAL A 448 -2.83 8.04 1.16
CA VAL A 448 -2.21 7.97 2.49
C VAL A 448 -0.69 8.13 2.39
N LEU A 449 -0.08 7.64 1.29
CA LEU A 449 1.37 7.73 1.11
C LEU A 449 1.86 9.19 0.99
N GLU A 450 1.02 10.13 0.54
CA GLU A 450 1.36 11.55 0.56
C GLU A 450 1.68 12.08 1.97
N ARG A 451 1.28 11.34 3.02
CA ARG A 451 1.35 11.74 4.44
C ARG A 451 2.13 10.79 5.31
N THR A 452 2.56 9.65 4.74
CA THR A 452 3.24 8.59 5.49
C THR A 452 4.52 8.17 4.79
N ASP A 453 5.44 7.64 5.55
CA ASP A 453 6.79 7.31 5.11
C ASP A 453 7.00 5.80 4.97
N ARG A 454 6.06 5.00 5.49
CA ARG A 454 6.12 3.55 5.50
C ARG A 454 4.70 2.98 5.53
N ILE A 455 4.52 1.83 4.89
CA ILE A 455 3.27 1.06 4.89
C ILE A 455 3.52 -0.28 5.57
N TRP A 456 2.74 -0.59 6.61
CA TRP A 456 2.68 -1.93 7.17
C TRP A 456 1.77 -2.79 6.31
N VAL A 457 2.35 -3.75 5.57
CA VAL A 457 1.64 -4.44 4.48
C VAL A 457 0.76 -5.59 4.96
N SER A 458 1.01 -6.10 6.17
CA SER A 458 0.26 -7.18 6.80
C SER A 458 0.68 -7.38 8.25
N ASP A 459 -0.24 -7.80 9.10
CA ASP A 459 0.07 -8.23 10.49
C ASP A 459 0.69 -9.62 10.57
N THR A 460 0.67 -10.40 9.48
CA THR A 460 1.38 -11.68 9.48
C THR A 460 2.88 -11.49 9.26
N ASN A 461 3.69 -12.16 10.08
CA ASN A 461 5.13 -12.33 9.86
C ASN A 461 5.47 -13.76 9.37
N ASP A 462 4.46 -14.55 8.99
CA ASP A 462 4.68 -15.83 8.30
C ASP A 462 5.38 -15.60 6.96
N PRO A 463 6.60 -16.10 6.75
CA PRO A 463 7.39 -15.78 5.58
C PRO A 463 6.80 -16.30 4.27
N LEU A 464 6.03 -17.38 4.27
CA LEU A 464 5.38 -17.87 3.05
C LEU A 464 4.19 -16.98 2.64
N GLU A 465 3.38 -16.54 3.61
CA GLU A 465 2.32 -15.57 3.33
C GLU A 465 2.90 -14.24 2.83
N ARG A 466 3.97 -13.77 3.48
CA ARG A 466 4.68 -12.54 3.12
C ARG A 466 5.25 -12.57 1.71
N GLN A 467 5.70 -13.71 1.18
CA GLN A 467 6.18 -13.80 -0.21
C GLN A 467 5.11 -13.34 -1.21
N SER A 468 3.87 -13.76 -1.03
CA SER A 468 2.77 -13.31 -1.90
C SER A 468 2.37 -11.86 -1.62
N ILE A 469 2.18 -11.49 -0.35
CA ILE A 469 1.72 -10.15 0.05
C ILE A 469 2.69 -9.07 -0.45
N GLN A 470 3.99 -9.25 -0.23
CA GLN A 470 5.04 -8.31 -0.63
C GLN A 470 5.17 -8.22 -2.16
N ARG A 471 5.14 -9.38 -2.85
CA ARG A 471 5.20 -9.44 -4.31
C ARG A 471 4.13 -8.57 -4.97
N TRP A 472 2.90 -8.65 -4.48
CA TRP A 472 1.77 -7.96 -5.09
C TRP A 472 1.57 -6.54 -4.57
N THR A 473 1.87 -6.26 -3.30
CA THR A 473 1.89 -4.87 -2.80
C THR A 473 2.96 -4.04 -3.53
N GLY A 474 4.10 -4.66 -3.84
CA GLY A 474 5.17 -4.07 -4.64
C GLY A 474 4.80 -3.78 -6.10
N LEU A 475 3.58 -4.07 -6.56
CA LEU A 475 3.12 -3.61 -7.87
C LEU A 475 2.96 -2.09 -7.91
N LEU A 476 2.50 -1.48 -6.82
CA LEU A 476 2.25 -0.04 -6.70
C LEU A 476 3.40 0.70 -6.01
N LEU A 477 3.97 0.12 -4.96
CA LEU A 477 4.89 0.81 -4.05
C LEU A 477 6.29 0.21 -4.10
N PRO A 478 7.35 1.05 -4.11
CA PRO A 478 8.72 0.55 -4.10
C PRO A 478 9.10 -0.08 -2.74
N PRO A 479 10.15 -0.94 -2.74
CA PRO A 479 10.52 -1.75 -1.59
C PRO A 479 10.74 -0.98 -0.29
N GLU A 480 11.37 0.18 -0.35
CA GLU A 480 11.72 1.01 0.81
C GLU A 480 10.53 1.57 1.58
N TYR A 481 9.34 1.57 0.97
CA TYR A 481 8.09 2.01 1.63
C TYR A 481 7.36 0.88 2.34
N LEU A 482 7.73 -0.37 2.09
CA LEU A 482 7.01 -1.55 2.56
C LEU A 482 7.70 -2.15 3.77
N GLY A 483 7.01 -2.21 4.90
CA GLY A 483 7.50 -2.82 6.12
C GLY A 483 7.54 -4.36 6.03
N SER A 484 8.67 -4.96 6.42
CA SER A 484 8.82 -6.41 6.54
C SER A 484 9.64 -6.76 7.77
N HIS A 485 9.07 -7.54 8.67
CA HIS A 485 9.72 -7.91 9.92
C HIS A 485 10.11 -9.40 9.96
N LEU A 486 11.26 -9.66 10.56
CA LEU A 486 11.65 -10.98 11.02
C LEU A 486 10.79 -11.32 12.24
N GLY A 487 9.82 -12.22 12.07
CA GLY A 487 8.99 -12.72 13.16
C GLY A 487 9.65 -13.87 13.92
N ALA A 488 8.96 -14.38 14.95
CA ALA A 488 9.34 -15.56 15.71
C ALA A 488 9.42 -16.83 14.81
N PRO A 489 10.11 -17.89 15.24
CA PRO A 489 10.16 -19.18 14.51
C PRO A 489 8.78 -19.72 14.14
N THR A 490 7.81 -19.60 15.05
CA THR A 490 6.41 -19.95 14.82
C THR A 490 5.59 -18.65 14.68
N ALA A 491 5.03 -18.41 13.51
CA ALA A 491 4.24 -17.23 13.23
C ALA A 491 2.93 -17.23 14.01
N HIS A 492 2.60 -16.15 14.72
CA HIS A 492 1.42 -16.02 15.58
C HIS A 492 0.11 -16.15 14.81
N THR A 493 0.07 -15.64 13.58
CA THR A 493 -1.14 -15.57 12.74
C THR A 493 -1.53 -16.89 12.08
N THR A 494 -0.55 -17.79 11.85
CA THR A 494 -0.76 -19.04 11.09
C THR A 494 -0.41 -20.29 11.90
N GLY A 495 0.37 -20.16 12.97
CA GLY A 495 0.93 -21.29 13.70
C GLY A 495 2.02 -22.06 12.94
N ARG A 496 2.44 -21.57 11.76
CA ARG A 496 3.49 -22.21 10.96
C ARG A 496 4.86 -21.91 11.54
N THR A 497 5.68 -22.97 11.68
CA THR A 497 7.09 -22.86 12.02
C THR A 497 7.93 -22.82 10.74
N SER A 498 8.84 -21.86 10.65
CA SER A 498 9.70 -21.63 9.47
C SER A 498 11.16 -21.50 9.87
N ASP A 499 12.05 -21.97 8.99
CA ASP A 499 13.49 -21.88 9.19
C ASP A 499 13.99 -20.43 9.20
N MET A 500 15.05 -20.17 9.94
CA MET A 500 15.69 -18.85 10.04
C MET A 500 16.04 -18.30 8.65
N GLY A 501 16.64 -19.09 7.76
CA GLY A 501 17.04 -18.65 6.42
C GLY A 501 15.88 -18.11 5.58
N LEU A 502 14.71 -18.75 5.58
CA LEU A 502 13.53 -18.24 4.88
C LEU A 502 12.98 -16.95 5.51
N ARG A 503 12.93 -16.87 6.85
CA ARG A 503 12.48 -15.67 7.57
C ARG A 503 13.37 -14.47 7.27
N LEU A 504 14.70 -14.64 7.33
CA LEU A 504 15.69 -13.62 7.00
C LEU A 504 15.60 -13.17 5.54
N ALA A 505 15.53 -14.12 4.59
CA ALA A 505 15.42 -13.83 3.16
C ALA A 505 14.14 -13.03 2.84
N THR A 506 13.02 -13.35 3.51
CA THR A 506 11.74 -12.67 3.30
C THR A 506 11.75 -11.23 3.79
N ALA A 507 12.40 -10.96 4.94
CA ALA A 507 12.48 -9.62 5.51
C ALA A 507 13.58 -8.74 4.88
N PHE A 508 14.47 -9.30 4.04
CA PHE A 508 15.67 -8.63 3.55
C PHE A 508 15.43 -7.55 2.48
N PHE A 509 14.42 -7.71 1.64
CA PHE A 509 14.27 -6.90 0.41
C PHE A 509 13.52 -5.58 0.60
N LEU A 510 12.87 -5.40 1.74
CA LEU A 510 12.00 -4.26 2.01
C LEU A 510 12.57 -3.38 3.13
N SER A 511 11.75 -2.49 3.71
CA SER A 511 12.12 -1.78 4.93
C SER A 511 12.14 -2.76 6.10
N ALA A 512 13.34 -3.21 6.46
CA ALA A 512 13.54 -4.32 7.38
C ALA A 512 13.23 -3.98 8.83
N GLY A 513 12.74 -4.96 9.57
CA GLY A 513 12.55 -4.88 11.01
C GLY A 513 12.52 -6.25 11.67
N ILE A 514 12.26 -6.24 12.96
CA ILE A 514 12.10 -7.42 13.82
C ILE A 514 10.82 -7.26 14.63
N GLU A 515 10.06 -8.34 14.74
CA GLU A 515 8.86 -8.41 15.59
C GLU A 515 8.85 -9.77 16.27
N TRP A 516 9.79 -9.93 17.19
CA TRP A 516 10.06 -11.15 17.94
C TRP A 516 10.62 -10.80 19.30
N ASP A 517 10.23 -11.53 20.35
CA ASP A 517 10.86 -11.46 21.67
C ASP A 517 12.30 -12.02 21.59
N LEU A 518 13.26 -11.12 21.38
CA LEU A 518 14.67 -11.48 21.26
C LEU A 518 15.24 -12.10 22.55
N GLY A 519 14.53 -11.99 23.68
CA GLY A 519 14.86 -12.71 24.89
C GLY A 519 14.65 -14.22 24.80
N GLN A 520 13.87 -14.67 23.79
CA GLN A 520 13.65 -16.08 23.50
C GLN A 520 14.59 -16.63 22.40
N ALA A 521 15.42 -15.77 21.79
CA ALA A 521 16.37 -16.17 20.78
C ALA A 521 17.63 -16.75 21.44
N ASP A 522 18.16 -17.84 20.88
CA ASP A 522 19.42 -18.40 21.34
C ASP A 522 20.63 -17.63 20.76
N ALA A 523 21.83 -18.01 21.18
CA ALA A 523 23.06 -17.35 20.75
C ALA A 523 23.31 -17.49 19.23
N ALA A 524 22.88 -18.58 18.61
CA ALA A 524 22.99 -18.82 17.17
C ALA A 524 22.00 -17.93 16.40
N ASP A 525 20.77 -17.81 16.88
CA ASP A 525 19.74 -16.91 16.34
C ASP A 525 20.23 -15.45 16.38
N LEU A 526 20.71 -14.98 17.53
CA LEU A 526 21.21 -13.62 17.69
C LEU A 526 22.43 -13.35 16.79
N GLN A 527 23.30 -14.33 16.59
CA GLN A 527 24.43 -14.20 15.68
C GLN A 527 23.97 -14.13 14.21
N ALA A 528 22.98 -14.93 13.82
CA ALA A 528 22.38 -14.90 12.48
C ALA A 528 21.72 -13.53 12.22
N ILE A 529 20.95 -13.02 13.17
CA ILE A 529 20.29 -11.69 13.08
C ILE A 529 21.35 -10.59 12.93
N ARG A 530 22.44 -10.63 13.70
CA ARG A 530 23.54 -9.65 13.60
C ARG A 530 24.18 -9.68 12.21
N THR A 531 24.45 -10.86 11.67
CA THR A 531 25.00 -11.04 10.32
C THR A 531 24.05 -10.46 9.28
N TRP A 532 22.77 -10.77 9.39
CA TRP A 532 21.71 -10.29 8.51
C TRP A 532 21.58 -8.76 8.53
N ILE A 533 21.50 -8.13 9.72
CA ILE A 533 21.39 -6.66 9.83
C ILE A 533 22.63 -5.98 9.23
N ALA A 534 23.82 -6.50 9.51
CA ALA A 534 25.06 -5.96 8.96
C ALA A 534 25.07 -6.06 7.42
N LEU A 535 24.59 -7.16 6.85
CA LEU A 535 24.46 -7.33 5.41
C LEU A 535 23.39 -6.42 4.82
N TYR A 536 22.21 -6.35 5.46
CA TYR A 536 21.13 -5.45 5.05
C TYR A 536 21.60 -3.99 5.00
N THR A 537 22.24 -3.52 6.05
CA THR A 537 22.74 -2.14 6.14
C THR A 537 23.71 -1.81 5.01
N ARG A 538 24.62 -2.73 4.65
CA ARG A 538 25.53 -2.57 3.50
C ARG A 538 24.82 -2.62 2.15
N SER A 539 23.74 -3.39 2.04
CA SER A 539 22.98 -3.59 0.79
C SER A 539 21.84 -2.59 0.63
N ARG A 540 21.46 -1.89 1.68
CA ARG A 540 20.28 -1.02 1.77
C ARG A 540 20.21 0.03 0.66
N ALA A 541 21.33 0.65 0.31
CA ALA A 541 21.37 1.62 -0.77
C ALA A 541 20.92 1.00 -2.10
N LEU A 542 21.40 -0.20 -2.45
CA LEU A 542 20.97 -0.93 -3.64
C LEU A 542 19.49 -1.34 -3.53
N LEU A 543 19.09 -1.92 -2.41
CA LEU A 543 17.72 -2.43 -2.21
C LEU A 543 16.67 -1.33 -2.31
N HIS A 544 16.99 -0.09 -1.89
CA HIS A 544 16.06 1.02 -1.81
C HIS A 544 16.14 2.01 -2.98
N SER A 545 17.09 1.86 -3.90
CA SER A 545 17.17 2.71 -5.08
C SER A 545 17.12 1.93 -6.39
N GLY A 546 17.36 0.62 -6.35
CA GLY A 546 17.33 -0.22 -7.52
C GLY A 546 15.91 -0.48 -8.02
N ARG A 547 15.82 -1.02 -9.24
CA ARG A 547 14.56 -1.44 -9.86
C ARG A 547 14.15 -2.80 -9.32
N ALA A 548 12.96 -2.88 -8.72
CA ALA A 548 12.36 -4.16 -8.34
C ALA A 548 11.98 -4.97 -9.59
N VAL A 549 12.34 -6.25 -9.60
CA VAL A 549 12.10 -7.17 -10.72
C VAL A 549 11.57 -8.51 -10.23
N ARG A 550 10.77 -9.18 -11.06
CA ARG A 550 10.17 -10.49 -10.77
C ARG A 550 10.27 -11.37 -12.02
N ALA A 551 10.63 -12.62 -11.85
CA ALA A 551 10.57 -13.56 -12.96
C ALA A 551 9.19 -14.21 -13.06
N ASP A 552 8.78 -14.53 -14.28
CA ASP A 552 7.66 -15.40 -14.58
C ASP A 552 8.19 -16.84 -14.61
N ALA A 553 8.12 -17.54 -13.48
CA ALA A 553 8.60 -18.91 -13.36
C ALA A 553 7.62 -19.91 -14.00
N ALA A 554 8.15 -20.91 -14.69
CA ALA A 554 7.36 -21.98 -15.30
C ALA A 554 6.69 -22.89 -14.27
N ASP A 555 7.29 -23.02 -13.07
CA ASP A 555 6.74 -23.75 -11.94
C ASP A 555 6.33 -22.75 -10.83
N PRO A 556 5.04 -22.68 -10.45
CA PRO A 556 4.57 -21.78 -9.41
C PRO A 556 5.12 -22.10 -8.00
N ALA A 557 5.73 -23.27 -7.82
CA ALA A 557 6.43 -23.62 -6.59
C ALA A 557 7.69 -22.78 -6.36
N ILE A 558 8.25 -22.20 -7.43
CA ILE A 558 9.47 -21.37 -7.37
C ILE A 558 9.11 -19.91 -7.62
N LEU A 559 9.44 -19.03 -6.68
CA LEU A 559 9.37 -17.59 -6.87
C LEU A 559 10.78 -17.03 -7.05
N VAL A 560 10.90 -16.07 -7.96
CA VAL A 560 12.12 -15.28 -8.15
C VAL A 560 11.74 -13.81 -8.13
N HIS A 561 12.42 -13.07 -7.29
CA HIS A 561 12.34 -11.60 -7.26
C HIS A 561 13.71 -11.02 -6.91
N GLY A 562 13.89 -9.76 -7.22
CA GLY A 562 15.14 -9.09 -6.91
C GLY A 562 15.06 -7.59 -7.07
N VAL A 563 16.19 -6.94 -6.79
CA VAL A 563 16.41 -5.51 -7.02
C VAL A 563 17.68 -5.37 -7.85
N VAL A 564 17.57 -4.63 -8.95
CA VAL A 564 18.65 -4.44 -9.94
C VAL A 564 19.04 -2.97 -10.00
N ALA A 565 20.33 -2.70 -9.84
CA ALA A 565 20.98 -1.41 -10.07
C ALA A 565 22.01 -1.57 -11.23
N PRO A 566 22.61 -0.48 -11.75
CA PRO A 566 23.51 -0.55 -12.90
C PRO A 566 24.68 -1.54 -12.73
N ASP A 567 25.30 -1.57 -11.57
CA ASP A 567 26.54 -2.32 -11.33
C ASP A 567 26.34 -3.59 -10.49
N ALA A 568 25.16 -3.77 -9.90
CA ALA A 568 24.89 -4.90 -9.03
C ALA A 568 23.39 -5.20 -8.92
N ALA A 569 23.08 -6.44 -8.58
CA ALA A 569 21.71 -6.87 -8.27
C ALA A 569 21.70 -7.86 -7.10
N ILE A 570 20.57 -7.93 -6.41
CA ILE A 570 20.32 -8.97 -5.40
C ILE A 570 19.01 -9.65 -5.75
N PHE A 571 19.02 -10.97 -5.76
CA PHE A 571 17.87 -11.82 -6.08
C PHE A 571 17.60 -12.82 -4.96
N ALA A 572 16.32 -13.10 -4.73
CA ALA A 572 15.89 -14.28 -3.97
C ALA A 572 15.28 -15.31 -4.91
N VAL A 573 15.66 -16.56 -4.70
CA VAL A 573 15.01 -17.75 -5.24
C VAL A 573 14.35 -18.47 -4.10
N VAL A 574 13.01 -18.54 -4.12
CA VAL A 574 12.21 -19.08 -3.01
C VAL A 574 11.46 -20.31 -3.47
N CYS A 575 11.69 -21.44 -2.82
CA CYS A 575 10.92 -22.65 -3.00
C CYS A 575 9.74 -22.64 -2.02
N LEU A 576 8.53 -22.35 -2.52
CA LEU A 576 7.32 -22.24 -1.68
C LEU A 576 6.79 -23.61 -1.27
N THR A 577 6.70 -24.52 -2.24
CA THR A 577 6.17 -25.88 -2.11
C THR A 577 7.06 -26.84 -2.88
N ALA A 578 6.77 -28.14 -2.84
CA ALA A 578 7.50 -29.12 -3.65
C ALA A 578 7.37 -28.76 -5.14
N PRO A 579 8.50 -28.59 -5.87
CA PRO A 579 8.49 -28.39 -7.31
C PRO A 579 7.83 -29.57 -8.03
N ARG A 580 7.23 -29.28 -9.19
CA ARG A 580 6.59 -30.32 -10.02
C ARG A 580 7.60 -31.35 -10.54
N ASP A 581 8.76 -30.89 -10.96
CA ASP A 581 9.81 -31.71 -11.54
C ASP A 581 10.91 -31.99 -10.50
N ALA A 582 11.48 -33.19 -10.49
CA ALA A 582 12.54 -33.58 -9.57
C ALA A 582 13.82 -32.74 -9.74
N VAL A 583 14.05 -32.25 -10.99
CA VAL A 583 15.08 -31.27 -11.30
C VAL A 583 14.37 -30.06 -11.94
N PRO A 584 14.15 -28.99 -11.18
CA PRO A 584 13.52 -27.78 -11.69
C PRO A 584 14.33 -27.15 -12.83
N ALA A 585 13.63 -26.44 -13.72
CA ALA A 585 14.28 -25.68 -14.80
C ALA A 585 15.25 -24.63 -14.23
N PRO A 586 16.29 -24.23 -14.99
CA PRO A 586 17.17 -23.13 -14.61
C PRO A 586 16.39 -21.86 -14.29
N VAL A 587 16.82 -21.14 -13.26
CA VAL A 587 16.20 -19.91 -12.81
C VAL A 587 16.72 -18.73 -13.61
N LEU A 588 15.81 -17.91 -14.14
CA LEU A 588 16.12 -16.69 -14.88
C LEU A 588 16.27 -15.48 -13.93
N PHE A 589 17.23 -14.62 -14.24
CA PHE A 589 17.51 -13.36 -13.50
C PHE A 589 17.20 -12.16 -14.41
N PRO A 590 15.99 -11.63 -14.35
CA PRO A 590 15.55 -10.55 -15.22
C PRO A 590 16.15 -9.20 -14.85
N GLY A 591 16.22 -8.29 -15.82
CA GLY A 591 16.57 -6.88 -15.58
C GLY A 591 18.05 -6.56 -15.58
N LEU A 592 18.94 -7.56 -15.68
CA LEU A 592 20.38 -7.38 -15.86
C LEU A 592 20.68 -6.86 -17.28
N ASP A 593 21.73 -6.05 -17.42
CA ASP A 593 22.20 -5.60 -18.72
C ASP A 593 22.73 -6.82 -19.51
N PRO A 594 22.17 -7.13 -20.69
CA PRO A 594 22.52 -8.32 -21.46
C PRO A 594 23.98 -8.37 -21.91
N ASP A 595 24.63 -7.22 -22.09
CA ASP A 595 25.99 -7.10 -22.63
C ASP A 595 27.06 -7.00 -21.52
N THR A 596 26.65 -6.91 -20.28
CA THR A 596 27.52 -6.89 -19.10
C THR A 596 27.70 -8.31 -18.53
N SER A 597 28.93 -8.65 -18.11
CA SER A 597 29.23 -9.88 -17.37
C SER A 597 29.03 -9.66 -15.87
N TYR A 598 28.44 -10.64 -15.19
CA TYR A 598 28.18 -10.59 -13.76
C TYR A 598 28.77 -11.78 -13.04
N ARG A 599 29.41 -11.52 -11.91
CA ARG A 599 29.76 -12.56 -10.92
C ARG A 599 28.53 -12.79 -10.05
N VAL A 600 28.03 -14.03 -10.04
CA VAL A 600 26.90 -14.48 -9.23
C VAL A 600 27.42 -15.24 -8.02
N GLU A 601 27.07 -14.79 -6.83
CA GLU A 601 27.54 -15.34 -5.56
C GLU A 601 26.34 -15.56 -4.61
N VAL A 602 26.44 -16.59 -3.75
CA VAL A 602 25.49 -16.79 -2.66
C VAL A 602 25.77 -15.75 -1.57
N LEU A 603 24.72 -15.04 -1.11
CA LEU A 603 24.80 -14.16 0.04
C LEU A 603 24.54 -14.93 1.33
N ASP A 604 25.48 -14.87 2.27
CA ASP A 604 25.28 -15.39 3.61
C ASP A 604 24.45 -14.42 4.44
N LEU A 605 23.19 -14.80 4.69
CA LEU A 605 22.27 -14.05 5.56
C LEU A 605 22.44 -14.40 7.07
N GLY A 606 23.37 -15.27 7.42
CA GLY A 606 23.54 -15.79 8.77
C GLY A 606 22.88 -17.17 8.97
N ALA A 607 22.03 -17.59 8.03
CA ALA A 607 21.45 -18.94 7.98
C ALA A 607 21.18 -19.33 6.52
N GLY A 608 21.69 -20.45 6.09
CA GLY A 608 21.52 -20.99 4.73
C GLY A 608 20.27 -21.85 4.58
N PRO A 609 19.82 -22.10 3.32
CA PRO A 609 18.72 -23.01 3.04
C PRO A 609 19.12 -24.48 3.23
N ARG A 610 18.12 -25.31 3.49
CA ARG A 610 18.25 -26.77 3.39
C ARG A 610 18.03 -27.20 1.93
N VAL A 611 18.91 -28.07 1.46
CA VAL A 611 18.87 -28.65 0.10
C VAL A 611 18.68 -30.15 0.15
N MET A 612 18.10 -30.72 -0.91
CA MET A 612 17.82 -32.16 -1.00
C MET A 612 19.08 -32.97 -1.38
N GLN A 613 20.01 -32.36 -2.09
CA GLN A 613 21.17 -33.04 -2.64
C GLN A 613 22.40 -32.95 -1.73
N ASP A 614 23.19 -34.03 -1.65
CA ASP A 614 24.43 -34.08 -0.85
C ASP A 614 25.54 -33.21 -1.45
N GLN A 615 25.51 -33.00 -2.78
CA GLN A 615 26.49 -32.17 -3.48
C GLN A 615 25.75 -31.07 -4.26
N PRO A 616 25.64 -29.86 -3.71
CA PRO A 616 25.09 -28.73 -4.42
C PRO A 616 25.95 -28.33 -5.63
N PRO A 617 25.42 -27.55 -6.59
CA PRO A 617 26.22 -27.08 -7.73
C PRO A 617 27.53 -26.42 -7.27
N PRO A 618 28.70 -26.77 -7.84
CA PRO A 618 30.01 -26.30 -7.34
C PRO A 618 30.16 -24.79 -7.26
N TRP A 619 29.45 -24.03 -8.07
CA TRP A 619 29.47 -22.57 -8.05
C TRP A 619 28.95 -21.96 -6.74
N THR A 620 28.13 -22.68 -5.99
CA THR A 620 27.58 -22.20 -4.71
C THR A 620 28.65 -22.17 -3.61
N GLU A 621 29.74 -22.95 -3.75
CA GLU A 621 30.82 -23.08 -2.77
C GLU A 621 32.15 -22.48 -3.23
N SER A 622 32.37 -22.35 -4.56
CA SER A 622 33.68 -22.02 -5.16
C SER A 622 33.91 -20.53 -5.47
N GLY A 623 33.20 -19.61 -4.80
CA GLY A 623 33.37 -18.16 -5.04
C GLY A 623 32.56 -17.65 -6.25
N GLY A 624 31.53 -18.38 -6.64
CA GLY A 624 30.53 -17.92 -7.60
C GLY A 624 30.79 -18.35 -9.05
N LEU A 625 30.00 -17.79 -9.95
CA LEU A 625 29.97 -18.06 -11.39
C LEU A 625 29.95 -16.74 -12.15
N VAL A 626 30.73 -16.63 -13.24
CA VAL A 626 30.69 -15.44 -14.10
C VAL A 626 29.95 -15.76 -15.39
N LEU A 627 28.87 -15.02 -15.65
CA LEU A 627 28.04 -15.16 -16.86
C LEU A 627 27.60 -13.78 -17.35
N SER A 628 27.32 -13.65 -18.66
CA SER A 628 26.71 -12.42 -19.19
C SER A 628 25.25 -12.28 -18.72
N GLY A 629 24.77 -11.06 -18.59
CA GLY A 629 23.37 -10.78 -18.27
C GLY A 629 22.41 -11.41 -19.28
N ARG A 630 22.82 -11.54 -20.56
CA ARG A 630 22.07 -12.25 -21.61
C ARG A 630 21.86 -13.73 -21.26
N VAL A 631 22.90 -14.42 -20.80
CA VAL A 631 22.79 -15.83 -20.36
C VAL A 631 21.92 -15.92 -19.12
N LEU A 632 22.14 -15.04 -18.13
CA LEU A 632 21.38 -15.01 -16.87
C LEU A 632 19.88 -14.75 -17.11
N GLY A 633 19.54 -13.86 -18.05
CA GLY A 633 18.16 -13.49 -18.35
C GLY A 633 17.42 -14.44 -19.30
N ALA A 634 18.14 -15.15 -20.20
CA ALA A 634 17.53 -15.98 -21.25
C ALA A 634 17.69 -17.50 -21.04
N VAL A 635 18.78 -17.94 -20.41
CA VAL A 635 19.07 -19.36 -20.13
C VAL A 635 18.93 -19.66 -18.65
N GLY A 636 19.42 -18.77 -17.79
CA GLY A 636 19.39 -18.92 -16.33
C GLY A 636 20.51 -19.82 -15.79
N ILE A 637 20.39 -20.15 -14.51
CA ILE A 637 21.35 -20.99 -13.77
C ILE A 637 20.58 -22.11 -13.05
N ALA A 638 21.14 -23.32 -13.08
CA ALA A 638 20.66 -24.42 -12.26
C ALA A 638 20.90 -24.09 -10.77
N MET A 639 19.84 -24.10 -9.98
CA MET A 639 19.86 -23.85 -8.53
C MET A 639 20.13 -25.14 -7.76
N PRO A 640 20.63 -25.03 -6.50
CA PRO A 640 20.51 -26.13 -5.56
C PRO A 640 19.05 -26.59 -5.43
N LEU A 641 18.83 -27.89 -5.22
CA LEU A 641 17.48 -28.44 -5.04
C LEU A 641 16.95 -28.06 -3.64
N LEU A 642 16.40 -26.85 -3.54
CA LEU A 642 15.84 -26.31 -2.32
C LEU A 642 14.68 -27.19 -1.84
N LEU A 643 14.64 -27.53 -0.55
CA LEU A 643 13.45 -28.10 0.05
C LEU A 643 12.30 -27.09 0.06
N PRO A 644 11.03 -27.52 0.17
CA PRO A 644 9.90 -26.62 0.39
C PRO A 644 10.12 -25.67 1.57
N ALA A 645 9.61 -24.45 1.46
CA ALA A 645 9.76 -23.38 2.44
C ALA A 645 11.23 -23.03 2.72
N GLN A 646 12.05 -22.96 1.67
CA GLN A 646 13.44 -22.50 1.71
C GLN A 646 13.68 -21.35 0.72
N ALA A 647 14.70 -20.54 1.00
CA ALA A 647 15.12 -19.44 0.12
C ALA A 647 16.63 -19.35 0.02
N LEU A 648 17.11 -19.06 -1.18
CA LEU A 648 18.50 -18.74 -1.47
C LEU A 648 18.59 -17.30 -1.97
N VAL A 649 19.47 -16.50 -1.37
CA VAL A 649 19.70 -15.12 -1.80
C VAL A 649 21.05 -15.03 -2.52
N LEU A 650 21.03 -14.37 -3.67
CA LEU A 650 22.18 -14.25 -4.58
C LEU A 650 22.50 -12.79 -4.84
N ARG A 651 23.77 -12.49 -4.97
CA ARG A 651 24.27 -11.20 -5.43
C ARG A 651 24.89 -11.37 -6.82
N CYS A 652 24.56 -10.46 -7.72
CA CYS A 652 25.19 -10.33 -9.03
C CYS A 652 25.96 -9.01 -9.05
N VAL A 653 27.27 -9.05 -9.36
CA VAL A 653 28.12 -7.86 -9.44
C VAL A 653 28.77 -7.81 -10.82
N ALA A 654 28.70 -6.67 -11.49
CA ALA A 654 29.35 -6.43 -12.77
C ALA A 654 30.88 -6.62 -12.66
N VAL A 655 31.53 -7.29 -13.65
CA VAL A 655 32.97 -7.60 -13.68
C VAL A 655 33.60 -7.20 -15.00
#